data_5d5e6c9fbce4ae0c82aa5efaf439d639
#
_entry.id   5d5e6c9fbce4ae0c82aa5efaf439d639
#
_cell.length_a   1.000
_cell.length_b   1.000
_cell.length_c   1.000
_cell.angle_alpha   90.00
_cell.angle_beta   90.00
_cell.angle_gamma   90.00
#
_symmetry.space_group_name_H-M   'P 1'
#
loop_
_entity.id
_entity.type
_entity.pdbx_description
1 polymer ?
#
loop_
_entity_poly.entity_id
_entity_poly.type
_entity_poly.pdbx_seq_one_letter_code
_entity_poly.pdbx_strand_id
1 'polypeptide(L)'
;MNNTHRYFTTPIYYASGEPHAGHLYSTALMNILERHYQHRGMATRTLTGLDEHGEKIEEKAKSVSKAPQQLVDELALKWKEIFGQFAFSYDIFMRTTSAEHKKNVTQILQRCFDKGDIYFGEHEGHYCVDCEAFLTGKEMDEKNHCLVHKRPTELRREGNYYFRVQKYLPQIIDLICKGEIVSQRRYINELAALAESFEGDLSISRPKTRTQWGIELPFDKNHVAYVWFDALLNYVTGIGGIDAAQTSPLWNSATHVIGRDILKFHGLFWPAILLSLGLKIPRLCVTGWLLSGGHKMSKSLGNVIAPADLLPLGRDAFVNTAFRLANPGEDVDLTIKTITERFNADLANGIGNLASRTLTMIEKYFEGVIPAFHIEQQIEDERLLADQASALPALVETAFDEFRLADALQQTWELIARTDKYIANQKPWELGKHGDDASRARLANVLAHSTAVLRNVGYLVAAFFPERMTELLLALGEDTNQMHNAYNKARDFYDIRKGYKLSVIPRLFQRIEVTSTSAAAALSSPVPSSKASGKTTNAMNTKAPEATPTSSAPTTTTEISIDDFSKVQIRIGTVINAELVEGSTKLLRLRVSLGELGLRQIFSGIREWITPEELVNRKVLIASNLAPRKMKFGVSEGMLLSAEGQNGKVLPVFVNEEMKEGSLLA
;
A
#
# COMPACT_ATOMS: atom_id res chain seq x y z
N MET A 1 29.91 9.50 -1.66
CA MET A 1 29.70 9.62 -3.10
C MET A 1 28.24 9.92 -3.32
N ASN A 2 27.89 11.09 -3.90
CA ASN A 2 26.49 11.39 -4.24
C ASN A 2 26.04 10.37 -5.29
N ASN A 3 25.16 9.47 -4.90
CA ASN A 3 24.61 8.47 -5.81
C ASN A 3 23.62 9.16 -6.76
N THR A 4 24.05 9.44 -7.97
CA THR A 4 23.30 10.20 -9.00
C THR A 4 22.37 9.31 -9.83
N HIS A 5 22.28 8.03 -9.51
CA HIS A 5 21.51 7.05 -10.26
C HIS A 5 20.52 6.33 -9.35
N ARG A 6 19.40 5.88 -9.90
CA ARG A 6 18.40 5.02 -9.24
C ARG A 6 17.87 4.00 -10.23
N TYR A 7 17.73 2.76 -9.78
CA TYR A 7 17.06 1.69 -10.51
C TYR A 7 15.89 1.17 -9.71
N PHE A 8 14.68 1.41 -10.19
CA PHE A 8 13.45 0.97 -9.54
C PHE A 8 12.81 -0.16 -10.34
N THR A 9 12.35 -1.19 -9.65
CA THR A 9 11.64 -2.28 -10.31
C THR A 9 10.36 -2.63 -9.56
N THR A 10 9.35 -3.10 -10.29
CA THR A 10 8.27 -3.90 -9.70
C THR A 10 8.68 -5.37 -9.72
N PRO A 11 7.94 -6.30 -9.06
CA PRO A 11 8.02 -7.69 -9.46
C PRO A 11 7.60 -7.81 -10.92
N ILE A 12 8.13 -8.78 -11.63
CA ILE A 12 7.48 -9.22 -12.86
C ILE A 12 6.25 -10.04 -12.48
N TYR A 13 5.13 -9.75 -13.13
CA TYR A 13 3.84 -10.28 -12.72
C TYR A 13 3.52 -11.61 -13.41
N TYR A 14 2.91 -12.53 -12.69
CA TYR A 14 2.60 -13.85 -13.23
C TYR A 14 1.60 -13.77 -14.38
N ALA A 15 1.98 -14.25 -15.56
CA ALA A 15 1.20 -14.15 -16.80
C ALA A 15 0.03 -15.15 -16.85
N SER A 16 -0.75 -15.29 -15.78
CA SER A 16 -1.92 -16.19 -15.69
C SER A 16 -3.26 -15.50 -15.90
N GLY A 17 -3.28 -14.18 -16.06
CA GLY A 17 -4.48 -13.37 -16.24
C GLY A 17 -4.19 -11.89 -16.40
N GLU A 18 -5.25 -11.08 -16.44
CA GLU A 18 -5.15 -9.61 -16.51
C GLU A 18 -4.69 -9.02 -15.17
N PRO A 19 -4.13 -7.78 -15.19
CA PRO A 19 -3.76 -7.07 -13.97
C PRO A 19 -4.98 -6.79 -13.07
N HIS A 20 -4.72 -6.54 -11.79
CA HIS A 20 -5.70 -6.07 -10.81
C HIS A 20 -5.13 -4.88 -10.02
N ALA A 21 -5.92 -4.26 -9.14
CA ALA A 21 -5.52 -3.09 -8.37
C ALA A 21 -4.16 -3.23 -7.66
N GLY A 22 -3.79 -4.43 -7.17
CA GLY A 22 -2.49 -4.69 -6.54
C GLY A 22 -1.30 -4.48 -7.49
N HIS A 23 -1.43 -4.89 -8.74
CA HIS A 23 -0.42 -4.67 -9.77
C HIS A 23 -0.32 -3.18 -10.14
N LEU A 24 -1.47 -2.50 -10.25
CA LEU A 24 -1.51 -1.07 -10.48
C LEU A 24 -0.87 -0.29 -9.33
N TYR A 25 -1.08 -0.71 -8.08
CA TYR A 25 -0.48 -0.09 -6.90
C TYR A 25 1.05 -0.15 -6.92
N SER A 26 1.62 -1.33 -7.14
CA SER A 26 3.08 -1.50 -7.20
C SER A 26 3.70 -0.72 -8.36
N THR A 27 3.04 -0.70 -9.53
CA THR A 27 3.51 0.05 -10.70
C THR A 27 3.39 1.56 -10.47
N ALA A 28 2.30 2.03 -9.87
CA ALA A 28 2.15 3.44 -9.49
C ALA A 28 3.23 3.88 -8.49
N LEU A 29 3.53 3.06 -7.47
CA LEU A 29 4.59 3.34 -6.50
C LEU A 29 5.95 3.47 -7.18
N MET A 30 6.30 2.54 -8.07
CA MET A 30 7.53 2.62 -8.86
C MET A 30 7.62 3.94 -9.64
N ASN A 31 6.55 4.33 -10.34
CA ASN A 31 6.51 5.58 -11.11
C ASN A 31 6.61 6.84 -10.22
N ILE A 32 5.99 6.82 -9.05
CA ILE A 32 6.08 7.95 -8.11
C ILE A 32 7.52 8.08 -7.59
N LEU A 33 8.16 6.98 -7.20
CA LEU A 33 9.56 6.97 -6.79
C LEU A 33 10.47 7.46 -7.92
N GLU A 34 10.31 6.93 -9.13
CA GLU A 34 11.05 7.37 -10.31
C GLU A 34 11.00 8.88 -10.49
N ARG A 35 9.79 9.46 -10.59
CA ARG A 35 9.58 10.90 -10.81
C ARG A 35 10.15 11.73 -9.67
N HIS A 36 9.97 11.30 -8.42
CA HIS A 36 10.54 11.98 -7.27
C HIS A 36 12.06 12.13 -7.40
N TYR A 37 12.78 11.06 -7.74
CA TYR A 37 14.24 11.12 -7.87
C TYR A 37 14.68 11.85 -9.15
N GLN A 38 13.91 11.79 -10.24
CA GLN A 38 14.13 12.63 -11.42
C GLN A 38 14.01 14.13 -11.09
N HIS A 39 13.02 14.49 -10.28
CA HIS A 39 12.80 15.86 -9.79
C HIS A 39 13.91 16.35 -8.86
N ARG A 40 14.71 15.44 -8.30
CA ARG A 40 15.95 15.73 -7.54
C ARG A 40 17.21 15.73 -8.45
N GLY A 41 17.05 15.65 -9.76
CA GLY A 41 18.15 15.67 -10.73
C GLY A 41 18.92 14.36 -10.86
N MET A 42 18.36 13.23 -10.43
CA MET A 42 18.99 11.92 -10.54
C MET A 42 18.59 11.22 -11.84
N ALA A 43 19.54 10.48 -12.43
CA ALA A 43 19.24 9.58 -13.54
C ALA A 43 18.52 8.33 -13.00
N THR A 44 17.38 8.00 -13.59
CA THR A 44 16.57 6.84 -13.18
C THR A 44 16.46 5.82 -14.29
N ARG A 45 16.19 4.59 -13.92
CA ARG A 45 15.75 3.53 -14.81
C ARG A 45 14.71 2.67 -14.12
N THR A 46 13.70 2.24 -14.89
CA THR A 46 12.59 1.48 -14.36
C THR A 46 12.36 0.18 -15.11
N LEU A 47 11.96 -0.87 -14.37
CA LEU A 47 11.63 -2.18 -14.93
C LEU A 47 10.34 -2.71 -14.33
N THR A 48 9.46 -3.19 -15.19
CA THR A 48 8.31 -4.04 -14.88
C THR A 48 8.24 -5.17 -15.91
N GLY A 49 7.30 -6.09 -15.81
CA GLY A 49 7.17 -7.14 -16.83
C GLY A 49 6.32 -8.31 -16.41
N LEU A 50 6.49 -9.41 -17.14
CA LEU A 50 5.74 -10.65 -16.94
C LEU A 50 6.67 -11.84 -16.69
N ASP A 51 6.28 -12.63 -15.70
CA ASP A 51 6.78 -13.96 -15.45
C ASP A 51 5.93 -14.95 -16.25
N GLU A 52 6.55 -15.57 -17.26
CA GLU A 52 5.84 -16.26 -18.33
C GLU A 52 6.09 -17.77 -18.37
N HIS A 53 6.96 -18.32 -17.48
CA HIS A 53 7.27 -19.73 -17.40
C HIS A 53 6.52 -20.44 -16.26
N GLY A 54 6.67 -21.77 -16.19
CA GLY A 54 6.15 -22.61 -15.12
C GLY A 54 4.92 -23.46 -15.47
N GLU A 55 4.66 -24.44 -14.61
CA GLU A 55 3.58 -25.43 -14.75
C GLU A 55 2.20 -24.77 -14.87
N LYS A 56 1.96 -23.75 -14.06
CA LYS A 56 0.67 -23.01 -14.01
C LYS A 56 0.34 -22.30 -15.32
N ILE A 57 1.34 -21.74 -16.01
CA ILE A 57 1.14 -21.12 -17.34
C ILE A 57 0.84 -22.21 -18.37
N GLU A 58 1.56 -23.33 -18.32
CA GLU A 58 1.34 -24.45 -19.22
C GLU A 58 -0.07 -25.03 -19.06
N GLU A 59 -0.54 -25.24 -17.82
CA GLU A 59 -1.90 -25.69 -17.52
C GLU A 59 -2.96 -24.68 -17.98
N LYS A 60 -2.71 -23.39 -17.74
CA LYS A 60 -3.61 -22.32 -18.19
C LYS A 60 -3.72 -22.30 -19.71
N ALA A 61 -2.62 -22.43 -20.43
CA ALA A 61 -2.61 -22.48 -21.89
C ALA A 61 -3.40 -23.71 -22.41
N LYS A 62 -3.19 -24.87 -21.80
CA LYS A 62 -3.99 -26.11 -22.10
C LYS A 62 -5.48 -25.88 -21.86
N SER A 63 -5.86 -25.22 -20.75
CA SER A 63 -7.27 -24.96 -20.40
C SER A 63 -8.01 -24.06 -21.40
N VAL A 64 -7.27 -23.25 -22.15
CA VAL A 64 -7.81 -22.35 -23.19
C VAL A 64 -7.44 -22.79 -24.62
N SER A 65 -6.90 -24.02 -24.77
CA SER A 65 -6.50 -24.64 -26.05
C SER A 65 -5.52 -23.77 -26.86
N LYS A 66 -4.52 -23.18 -26.17
CA LYS A 66 -3.46 -22.38 -26.80
C LYS A 66 -2.08 -22.95 -26.48
N ALA A 67 -1.10 -22.65 -27.35
CA ALA A 67 0.29 -22.85 -26.99
C ALA A 67 0.69 -21.86 -25.88
N PRO A 68 1.57 -22.23 -24.91
CA PRO A 68 2.00 -21.33 -23.84
C PRO A 68 2.55 -20.00 -24.36
N GLN A 69 3.38 -20.02 -25.41
CA GLN A 69 3.93 -18.79 -26.02
C GLN A 69 2.83 -17.87 -26.56
N GLN A 70 1.81 -18.44 -27.24
CA GLN A 70 0.70 -17.66 -27.75
C GLN A 70 -0.09 -17.00 -26.61
N LEU A 71 -0.36 -17.71 -25.53
CA LEU A 71 -1.07 -17.16 -24.36
C LEU A 71 -0.32 -15.98 -23.75
N VAL A 72 0.98 -16.13 -23.49
CA VAL A 72 1.77 -15.07 -22.85
C VAL A 72 2.01 -13.86 -23.76
N ASP A 73 2.06 -14.07 -25.09
CA ASP A 73 2.12 -12.96 -26.06
C ASP A 73 0.85 -12.12 -26.05
N GLU A 74 -0.32 -12.75 -26.05
CA GLU A 74 -1.61 -12.05 -25.96
C GLU A 74 -1.74 -11.30 -24.61
N LEU A 75 -1.36 -11.93 -23.50
CA LEU A 75 -1.39 -11.30 -22.19
C LEU A 75 -0.43 -10.13 -22.08
N ALA A 76 0.77 -10.24 -22.66
CA ALA A 76 1.73 -9.13 -22.65
C ALA A 76 1.18 -7.88 -23.35
N LEU A 77 0.47 -8.04 -24.48
CA LEU A 77 -0.21 -6.92 -25.14
C LEU A 77 -1.29 -6.31 -24.25
N LYS A 78 -2.11 -7.15 -23.62
CA LYS A 78 -3.18 -6.71 -22.74
C LYS A 78 -2.65 -5.93 -21.51
N TRP A 79 -1.58 -6.42 -20.89
CA TRP A 79 -0.95 -5.73 -19.77
C TRP A 79 -0.41 -4.36 -20.15
N LYS A 80 0.27 -4.25 -21.30
CA LYS A 80 0.77 -2.97 -21.83
C LYS A 80 -0.37 -2.00 -22.13
N GLU A 81 -1.47 -2.49 -22.70
CA GLU A 81 -2.67 -1.69 -22.97
C GLU A 81 -3.22 -1.10 -21.66
N ILE A 82 -3.45 -1.94 -20.64
CA ILE A 82 -4.00 -1.49 -19.35
C ILE A 82 -3.04 -0.52 -18.66
N PHE A 83 -1.73 -0.79 -18.65
CA PHE A 83 -0.76 0.15 -18.10
C PHE A 83 -0.76 1.49 -18.82
N GLY A 84 -0.92 1.49 -20.16
CA GLY A 84 -1.07 2.71 -20.95
C GLY A 84 -2.32 3.52 -20.59
N GLN A 85 -3.46 2.85 -20.32
CA GLN A 85 -4.69 3.52 -19.87
C GLN A 85 -4.54 4.24 -18.54
N PHE A 86 -3.62 3.77 -17.66
CA PHE A 86 -3.27 4.44 -16.40
C PHE A 86 -2.06 5.38 -16.52
N ALA A 87 -1.57 5.64 -17.72
CA ALA A 87 -0.38 6.46 -17.99
C ALA A 87 0.84 6.02 -17.16
N PHE A 88 1.02 4.71 -16.95
CA PHE A 88 2.21 4.17 -16.32
C PHE A 88 3.35 4.09 -17.31
N SER A 89 4.51 4.64 -16.91
CA SER A 89 5.76 4.61 -17.67
C SER A 89 6.71 3.55 -17.13
N TYR A 90 7.53 3.00 -17.99
CA TYR A 90 8.63 2.11 -17.66
C TYR A 90 9.64 2.10 -18.81
N ASP A 91 10.94 1.99 -18.48
CA ASP A 91 11.96 1.89 -19.51
C ASP A 91 12.03 0.47 -20.08
N ILE A 92 11.76 -0.53 -19.23
CA ILE A 92 11.89 -1.95 -19.59
C ILE A 92 10.60 -2.68 -19.23
N PHE A 93 9.99 -3.31 -20.23
CA PHE A 93 8.95 -4.32 -20.02
C PHE A 93 9.56 -5.71 -20.23
N MET A 94 10.00 -6.31 -19.13
CA MET A 94 10.65 -7.60 -19.15
C MET A 94 9.68 -8.73 -19.49
N ARG A 95 10.18 -9.69 -20.28
CA ARG A 95 9.50 -10.96 -20.55
C ARG A 95 10.49 -12.11 -20.32
N THR A 96 10.15 -13.07 -19.46
CA THR A 96 11.07 -14.18 -19.18
C THR A 96 11.26 -15.10 -20.39
N THR A 97 10.32 -15.08 -21.35
CA THR A 97 10.45 -15.81 -22.64
C THR A 97 11.39 -15.14 -23.64
N SER A 98 11.90 -13.92 -23.38
CA SER A 98 12.81 -13.24 -24.28
C SER A 98 14.15 -13.98 -24.42
N ALA A 99 14.74 -13.91 -25.61
CA ALA A 99 16.02 -14.58 -25.89
C ALA A 99 17.16 -14.06 -25.00
N GLU A 100 17.16 -12.76 -24.71
CA GLU A 100 18.14 -12.11 -23.83
C GLU A 100 18.06 -12.65 -22.40
N HIS A 101 16.84 -12.73 -21.86
CA HIS A 101 16.64 -13.26 -20.52
C HIS A 101 17.03 -14.73 -20.42
N LYS A 102 16.58 -15.57 -21.35
CA LYS A 102 16.96 -17.00 -21.41
C LYS A 102 18.49 -17.18 -21.45
N LYS A 103 19.20 -16.38 -22.25
CA LYS A 103 20.65 -16.40 -22.32
C LYS A 103 21.29 -16.03 -20.98
N ASN A 104 20.82 -14.97 -20.34
CA ASN A 104 21.35 -14.51 -19.05
C ASN A 104 21.11 -15.54 -17.93
N VAL A 105 19.91 -16.09 -17.85
CA VAL A 105 19.58 -17.16 -16.88
C VAL A 105 20.46 -18.38 -17.08
N THR A 106 20.66 -18.83 -18.32
CA THR A 106 21.54 -19.96 -18.64
C THR A 106 22.97 -19.71 -18.19
N GLN A 107 23.51 -18.51 -18.42
CA GLN A 107 24.85 -18.13 -17.97
C GLN A 107 24.98 -18.14 -16.45
N ILE A 108 24.00 -17.62 -15.74
CA ILE A 108 23.99 -17.54 -14.28
C ILE A 108 23.85 -18.95 -13.66
N LEU A 109 22.97 -19.80 -14.20
CA LEU A 109 22.85 -21.20 -13.79
C LEU A 109 24.19 -21.92 -13.89
N GLN A 110 24.88 -21.77 -15.04
CA GLN A 110 26.18 -22.41 -15.23
C GLN A 110 27.21 -21.89 -14.23
N ARG A 111 27.32 -20.57 -14.03
CA ARG A 111 28.25 -19.97 -13.05
C ARG A 111 28.00 -20.48 -11.63
N CYS A 112 26.73 -20.57 -11.19
CA CYS A 112 26.41 -21.08 -9.86
C CYS A 112 26.71 -22.57 -9.74
N PHE A 113 26.50 -23.35 -10.81
CA PHE A 113 26.84 -24.79 -10.85
C PHE A 113 28.36 -25.01 -10.78
N ASP A 114 29.14 -24.32 -11.59
CA ASP A 114 30.60 -24.41 -11.62
C ASP A 114 31.23 -23.99 -10.28
N LYS A 115 30.59 -23.07 -9.56
CA LYS A 115 30.98 -22.65 -8.21
C LYS A 115 30.64 -23.66 -7.11
N GLY A 116 29.85 -24.70 -7.42
CA GLY A 116 29.37 -25.72 -6.47
C GLY A 116 28.23 -25.22 -5.56
N ASP A 117 27.60 -24.09 -5.91
CA ASP A 117 26.43 -23.58 -5.19
C ASP A 117 25.11 -24.24 -5.64
N ILE A 118 25.15 -25.01 -6.73
CA ILE A 118 24.04 -25.86 -7.20
C ILE A 118 24.48 -27.32 -7.12
N TYR A 119 23.58 -28.18 -6.59
CA TYR A 119 23.80 -29.63 -6.47
C TYR A 119 22.50 -30.39 -6.74
N PHE A 120 22.61 -31.67 -7.15
CA PHE A 120 21.47 -32.56 -7.33
C PHE A 120 21.11 -33.24 -6.01
N GLY A 121 19.81 -33.34 -5.71
CA GLY A 121 19.29 -34.05 -4.53
C GLY A 121 17.89 -34.60 -4.78
N GLU A 122 17.51 -35.62 -4.03
CA GLU A 122 16.15 -36.15 -4.03
C GLU A 122 15.37 -35.57 -2.84
N HIS A 123 14.13 -35.19 -3.05
CA HIS A 123 13.23 -34.73 -2.01
C HIS A 123 11.88 -35.42 -2.11
N GLU A 124 11.37 -35.83 -0.96
CA GLU A 124 9.99 -36.34 -0.83
C GLU A 124 9.25 -35.41 0.13
N GLY A 125 8.10 -34.89 -0.31
CA GLY A 125 7.34 -33.94 0.49
C GLY A 125 6.00 -33.55 -0.11
N HIS A 126 5.23 -32.80 0.64
CA HIS A 126 3.94 -32.25 0.20
C HIS A 126 4.15 -31.07 -0.72
N TYR A 127 3.65 -31.16 -1.93
CA TYR A 127 3.76 -30.14 -2.96
C TYR A 127 2.44 -29.39 -3.17
N CYS A 128 2.47 -28.07 -3.18
CA CYS A 128 1.35 -27.23 -3.56
C CYS A 128 1.52 -26.72 -5.00
N VAL A 129 0.62 -27.11 -5.90
CA VAL A 129 0.66 -26.70 -7.32
C VAL A 129 0.52 -25.17 -7.46
N ASP A 130 -0.35 -24.55 -6.67
CA ASP A 130 -0.57 -23.10 -6.73
C ASP A 130 0.60 -22.28 -6.17
N CYS A 131 1.36 -22.81 -5.19
CA CYS A 131 2.61 -22.21 -4.72
C CYS A 131 3.80 -22.56 -5.62
N GLU A 132 3.66 -23.59 -6.45
CA GLU A 132 4.74 -24.24 -7.19
C GLU A 132 5.92 -24.67 -6.29
N ALA A 133 5.64 -25.05 -5.04
CA ALA A 133 6.64 -25.33 -4.02
C ALA A 133 6.29 -26.53 -3.14
N PHE A 134 7.34 -27.21 -2.64
CA PHE A 134 7.21 -28.12 -1.52
C PHE A 134 6.97 -27.32 -0.23
N LEU A 135 5.99 -27.76 0.55
CA LEU A 135 5.58 -27.08 1.78
C LEU A 135 6.15 -27.81 3.00
N THR A 136 6.51 -27.03 3.99
CA THR A 136 6.86 -27.52 5.34
C THR A 136 5.59 -27.79 6.15
N GLY A 137 5.69 -28.55 7.24
CA GLY A 137 4.55 -28.82 8.12
C GLY A 137 3.89 -27.56 8.70
N LYS A 138 4.64 -26.44 8.83
CA LYS A 138 4.11 -25.14 9.28
C LYS A 138 3.31 -24.39 8.20
N GLU A 139 3.45 -24.75 6.94
CA GLU A 139 2.78 -24.15 5.79
C GLU A 139 1.52 -24.95 5.36
N MET A 140 1.18 -26.01 6.11
CA MET A 140 0.02 -26.87 5.88
C MET A 140 -0.87 -26.97 7.13
N ASP A 141 -2.16 -27.24 6.90
CA ASP A 141 -3.09 -27.61 7.98
C ASP A 141 -2.99 -29.12 8.32
N GLU A 142 -3.73 -29.56 9.33
CA GLU A 142 -3.79 -30.95 9.79
C GLU A 142 -4.26 -31.95 8.71
N LYS A 143 -4.88 -31.47 7.64
CA LYS A 143 -5.36 -32.27 6.49
C LYS A 143 -4.43 -32.19 5.29
N ASN A 144 -3.21 -31.67 5.48
CA ASN A 144 -2.24 -31.42 4.42
C ASN A 144 -2.74 -30.47 3.32
N HIS A 145 -3.56 -29.45 3.66
CA HIS A 145 -3.90 -28.40 2.74
C HIS A 145 -2.93 -27.22 2.90
N CYS A 146 -2.56 -26.61 1.79
CA CYS A 146 -1.78 -25.38 1.79
C CYS A 146 -2.51 -24.26 2.54
N LEU A 147 -1.88 -23.64 3.54
CA LEU A 147 -2.49 -22.56 4.34
C LEU A 147 -2.80 -21.30 3.51
N VAL A 148 -2.07 -21.06 2.42
CA VAL A 148 -2.27 -19.92 1.53
C VAL A 148 -3.44 -20.17 0.56
N HIS A 149 -3.45 -21.31 -0.13
CA HIS A 149 -4.43 -21.59 -1.19
C HIS A 149 -5.63 -22.42 -0.74
N LYS A 150 -5.62 -22.92 0.52
CA LYS A 150 -6.68 -23.77 1.10
C LYS A 150 -7.05 -24.99 0.25
N ARG A 151 -6.07 -25.55 -0.47
CA ARG A 151 -6.22 -26.72 -1.35
C ARG A 151 -5.35 -27.87 -0.86
N PRO A 152 -5.74 -29.14 -1.11
CA PRO A 152 -4.92 -30.29 -0.78
C PRO A 152 -3.58 -30.23 -1.52
N THR A 153 -2.53 -30.67 -0.83
CA THR A 153 -1.19 -30.85 -1.40
C THR A 153 -1.02 -32.27 -1.90
N GLU A 154 -0.08 -32.46 -2.80
CA GLU A 154 0.26 -33.76 -3.34
C GLU A 154 1.58 -34.25 -2.73
N LEU A 155 1.62 -35.49 -2.22
CA LEU A 155 2.89 -36.09 -1.81
C LEU A 155 3.68 -36.44 -3.08
N ARG A 156 4.86 -35.85 -3.24
CA ARG A 156 5.72 -36.03 -4.41
C ARG A 156 7.14 -36.43 -3.99
N ARG A 157 7.75 -37.31 -4.73
CA ARG A 157 9.19 -37.58 -4.66
C ARG A 157 9.81 -37.21 -5.99
N GLU A 158 10.73 -36.24 -5.94
CA GLU A 158 11.39 -35.74 -7.14
C GLU A 158 12.88 -35.54 -6.91
N GLY A 159 13.69 -35.92 -7.92
CA GLY A 159 15.08 -35.50 -8.01
C GLY A 159 15.14 -34.10 -8.63
N ASN A 160 15.70 -33.18 -7.91
CA ASN A 160 15.81 -31.78 -8.33
C ASN A 160 17.22 -31.23 -8.10
N TYR A 161 17.55 -30.14 -8.76
CA TYR A 161 18.72 -29.35 -8.41
C TYR A 161 18.35 -28.32 -7.34
N TYR A 162 19.26 -28.14 -6.36
CA TYR A 162 19.11 -27.25 -5.22
C TYR A 162 20.21 -26.19 -5.21
N PHE A 163 19.86 -24.96 -4.83
CA PHE A 163 20.81 -23.88 -4.59
C PHE A 163 21.07 -23.76 -3.08
N ARG A 164 22.36 -23.68 -2.69
CA ARG A 164 22.84 -23.66 -1.29
C ARG A 164 22.54 -22.34 -0.58
N VAL A 165 21.28 -22.11 -0.22
CA VAL A 165 20.84 -20.89 0.52
C VAL A 165 21.50 -20.85 1.90
N GLN A 166 21.58 -21.99 2.59
CA GLN A 166 22.15 -22.11 3.94
C GLN A 166 23.59 -21.57 4.03
N LYS A 167 24.38 -21.70 2.97
CA LYS A 167 25.74 -21.16 2.89
C LYS A 167 25.79 -19.65 3.09
N TYR A 168 24.80 -18.92 2.64
CA TYR A 168 24.75 -17.45 2.62
C TYR A 168 23.88 -16.88 3.75
N LEU A 169 23.08 -17.70 4.41
CA LEU A 169 22.08 -17.30 5.39
C LEU A 169 22.64 -16.47 6.56
N PRO A 170 23.80 -16.80 7.17
CA PRO A 170 24.36 -15.99 8.24
C PRO A 170 24.65 -14.53 7.84
N GLN A 171 25.17 -14.33 6.62
CA GLN A 171 25.44 -12.99 6.09
C GLN A 171 24.13 -12.25 5.78
N ILE A 172 23.11 -12.96 5.28
CA ILE A 172 21.79 -12.38 4.99
C ILE A 172 21.12 -11.91 6.27
N ILE A 173 21.16 -12.70 7.34
CA ILE A 173 20.61 -12.33 8.66
C ILE A 173 21.28 -11.06 9.20
N ASP A 174 22.60 -10.97 9.10
CA ASP A 174 23.33 -9.77 9.53
C ASP A 174 22.88 -8.51 8.76
N LEU A 175 22.72 -8.61 7.43
CA LEU A 175 22.25 -7.50 6.60
C LEU A 175 20.78 -7.13 6.87
N ILE A 176 19.92 -8.11 7.16
CA ILE A 176 18.54 -7.86 7.57
C ILE A 176 18.50 -7.09 8.88
N CYS A 177 19.26 -7.55 9.90
CA CYS A 177 19.29 -6.91 11.22
C CYS A 177 19.84 -5.48 11.18
N LYS A 178 20.75 -5.19 10.26
CA LYS A 178 21.26 -3.83 9.98
C LYS A 178 20.29 -2.93 9.20
N GLY A 179 19.19 -3.49 8.69
CA GLY A 179 18.24 -2.75 7.86
C GLY A 179 18.75 -2.43 6.45
N GLU A 180 19.77 -3.14 5.97
CA GLU A 180 20.36 -2.89 4.66
C GLU A 180 19.53 -3.49 3.51
N ILE A 181 18.78 -4.59 3.76
CA ILE A 181 17.90 -5.22 2.78
C ILE A 181 16.53 -4.53 2.79
N VAL A 182 15.93 -4.34 3.96
CA VAL A 182 14.64 -3.67 4.15
C VAL A 182 14.74 -2.72 5.33
N SER A 183 14.26 -1.47 5.17
CA SER A 183 14.32 -0.45 6.23
C SER A 183 13.04 -0.34 7.05
N GLN A 184 11.94 -0.88 6.57
CA GLN A 184 10.65 -0.88 7.24
C GLN A 184 10.68 -1.85 8.42
N ARG A 185 10.61 -1.33 9.66
CA ARG A 185 10.83 -2.09 10.91
C ARG A 185 9.99 -3.36 11.04
N ARG A 186 8.73 -3.31 10.60
CA ARG A 186 7.84 -4.48 10.58
C ARG A 186 8.45 -5.62 9.78
N TYR A 187 8.99 -5.31 8.60
CA TYR A 187 9.54 -6.33 7.68
C TYR A 187 10.96 -6.76 8.03
N ILE A 188 11.73 -5.94 8.74
CA ILE A 188 12.99 -6.39 9.34
C ILE A 188 12.71 -7.55 10.29
N ASN A 189 11.76 -7.39 11.23
CA ASN A 189 11.43 -8.43 12.20
C ASN A 189 10.83 -9.67 11.53
N GLU A 190 9.93 -9.49 10.57
CA GLU A 190 9.30 -10.59 9.83
C GLU A 190 10.34 -11.39 9.02
N LEU A 191 11.24 -10.71 8.33
CA LEU A 191 12.26 -11.33 7.51
C LEU A 191 13.35 -12.01 8.35
N ALA A 192 13.74 -11.41 9.49
CA ALA A 192 14.66 -12.03 10.44
C ALA A 192 14.10 -13.35 10.98
N ALA A 193 12.85 -13.36 11.43
CA ALA A 193 12.18 -14.57 11.91
C ALA A 193 12.05 -15.64 10.83
N LEU A 194 11.76 -15.24 9.57
CA LEU A 194 11.74 -16.15 8.43
C LEU A 194 13.14 -16.75 8.15
N ALA A 195 14.19 -15.92 8.22
CA ALA A 195 15.56 -16.36 7.99
C ALA A 195 16.05 -17.31 9.08
N GLU A 196 15.81 -16.99 10.36
CA GLU A 196 16.19 -17.83 11.50
C GLU A 196 15.48 -19.20 11.49
N SER A 197 14.24 -19.24 11.02
CA SER A 197 13.44 -20.48 10.93
C SER A 197 13.61 -21.24 9.62
N PHE A 198 14.39 -20.71 8.66
CA PHE A 198 14.54 -21.32 7.36
C PHE A 198 15.52 -22.49 7.41
N GLU A 199 15.05 -23.66 7.04
CA GLU A 199 15.83 -24.90 6.94
C GLU A 199 15.87 -25.41 5.50
N GLY A 200 16.99 -26.01 5.12
CA GLY A 200 17.20 -26.57 3.79
C GLY A 200 17.65 -25.55 2.74
N ASP A 201 17.61 -25.98 1.48
CA ASP A 201 18.08 -25.23 0.32
C ASP A 201 16.94 -25.01 -0.68
N LEU A 202 17.11 -24.08 -1.61
CA LEU A 202 16.10 -23.75 -2.61
C LEU A 202 16.14 -24.78 -3.75
N SER A 203 15.04 -25.51 -3.99
CA SER A 203 14.87 -26.31 -5.20
C SER A 203 14.75 -25.38 -6.42
N ILE A 204 15.70 -25.47 -7.37
CA ILE A 204 15.84 -24.55 -8.51
C ILE A 204 15.55 -25.21 -9.86
N SER A 205 15.05 -26.45 -9.87
CA SER A 205 14.69 -27.12 -11.11
C SER A 205 13.42 -27.96 -11.00
N ARG A 206 12.87 -28.32 -12.15
CA ARG A 206 11.79 -29.29 -12.29
C ARG A 206 12.12 -30.24 -13.42
N PRO A 207 11.82 -31.54 -13.28
CA PRO A 207 12.03 -32.49 -14.37
C PRO A 207 11.06 -32.22 -15.53
N LYS A 208 11.53 -32.39 -16.76
CA LYS A 208 10.71 -32.18 -17.98
C LYS A 208 9.52 -33.15 -18.10
N THR A 209 9.53 -34.23 -17.38
CA THR A 209 8.37 -35.12 -17.25
C THR A 209 7.17 -34.45 -16.60
N ARG A 210 7.42 -33.35 -15.87
CA ARG A 210 6.41 -32.57 -15.15
C ARG A 210 5.99 -31.31 -15.89
N THR A 211 6.95 -30.49 -16.28
CA THR A 211 6.71 -29.28 -17.08
C THR A 211 7.81 -29.13 -18.13
N GLN A 212 7.41 -28.77 -19.34
CA GLN A 212 8.35 -28.47 -20.43
C GLN A 212 8.47 -26.98 -20.67
N TRP A 213 7.58 -26.18 -20.08
CA TRP A 213 7.53 -24.73 -20.26
C TRP A 213 8.41 -24.01 -19.25
N GLY A 214 9.70 -23.91 -19.58
CA GLY A 214 10.74 -23.28 -18.77
C GLY A 214 12.08 -23.24 -19.51
N ILE A 215 13.11 -22.67 -18.88
CA ILE A 215 14.47 -22.60 -19.41
C ILE A 215 15.21 -23.90 -19.07
N GLU A 216 15.74 -24.59 -20.08
CA GLU A 216 16.54 -25.80 -19.87
C GLU A 216 17.79 -25.51 -19.04
N LEU A 217 18.14 -26.40 -18.10
CA LEU A 217 19.39 -26.29 -17.39
C LEU A 217 20.59 -26.54 -18.34
N PRO A 218 21.64 -25.73 -18.33
CA PRO A 218 22.80 -25.92 -19.22
C PRO A 218 23.57 -27.23 -18.95
N PHE A 219 23.54 -27.70 -17.71
CA PHE A 219 24.26 -28.90 -17.25
C PHE A 219 23.38 -30.16 -17.19
N ASP A 220 22.06 -30.08 -17.33
CA ASP A 220 21.15 -31.19 -17.44
C ASP A 220 19.88 -30.86 -18.24
N LYS A 221 19.80 -31.36 -19.45
CA LYS A 221 18.67 -31.07 -20.36
C LYS A 221 17.38 -31.80 -20.03
N ASN A 222 17.36 -32.68 -19.04
CA ASN A 222 16.14 -33.36 -18.56
C ASN A 222 15.39 -32.46 -17.52
N HIS A 223 15.96 -31.32 -17.13
CA HIS A 223 15.37 -30.39 -16.20
C HIS A 223 15.21 -29.01 -16.82
N VAL A 224 14.20 -28.28 -16.35
CA VAL A 224 14.03 -26.85 -16.60
C VAL A 224 14.21 -26.07 -15.30
N ALA A 225 14.62 -24.80 -15.41
CA ALA A 225 14.75 -23.90 -14.27
C ALA A 225 13.40 -23.70 -13.56
N TYR A 226 13.43 -23.69 -12.25
CA TYR A 226 12.28 -23.35 -11.42
C TYR A 226 11.91 -21.88 -11.61
N VAL A 227 10.62 -21.61 -11.75
CA VAL A 227 10.07 -20.30 -12.10
C VAL A 227 10.61 -19.15 -11.22
N TRP A 228 10.76 -19.35 -9.91
CA TRP A 228 11.28 -18.30 -9.02
C TRP A 228 12.78 -18.01 -9.21
N PHE A 229 13.59 -19.02 -9.53
CA PHE A 229 14.99 -18.80 -9.86
C PHE A 229 15.12 -18.03 -11.18
N ASP A 230 14.34 -18.43 -12.18
CA ASP A 230 14.22 -17.74 -13.46
C ASP A 230 13.73 -16.28 -13.27
N ALA A 231 12.59 -16.13 -12.64
CA ALA A 231 11.96 -14.82 -12.45
C ALA A 231 12.85 -13.80 -11.73
N LEU A 232 13.54 -14.18 -10.63
CA LEU A 232 14.39 -13.27 -9.87
C LEU A 232 15.55 -12.69 -10.70
N LEU A 233 16.04 -13.41 -11.69
CA LEU A 233 17.13 -12.97 -12.56
C LEU A 233 16.73 -11.87 -13.58
N ASN A 234 15.44 -11.58 -13.71
CA ASN A 234 14.94 -10.51 -14.58
C ASN A 234 15.59 -9.15 -14.28
N TYR A 235 15.80 -8.85 -13.00
CA TYR A 235 16.36 -7.58 -12.53
C TYR A 235 17.77 -7.35 -13.04
N VAL A 236 18.57 -8.41 -13.09
CA VAL A 236 19.94 -8.38 -13.64
C VAL A 236 19.91 -8.31 -15.17
N THR A 237 18.99 -9.05 -15.80
CA THR A 237 18.79 -8.98 -17.25
C THR A 237 18.45 -7.57 -17.70
N GLY A 238 17.60 -6.86 -16.95
CA GLY A 238 17.13 -5.51 -17.28
C GLY A 238 18.22 -4.43 -17.34
N ILE A 239 19.40 -4.69 -16.77
CA ILE A 239 20.55 -3.78 -16.85
C ILE A 239 21.66 -4.30 -17.77
N GLY A 240 21.37 -5.32 -18.60
CA GLY A 240 22.32 -5.87 -19.57
C GLY A 240 23.03 -7.14 -19.13
N GLY A 241 22.53 -7.83 -18.09
CA GLY A 241 23.04 -9.10 -17.62
C GLY A 241 24.08 -9.00 -16.51
N ILE A 242 24.64 -10.17 -16.15
CA ILE A 242 25.50 -10.31 -14.97
C ILE A 242 26.78 -9.46 -15.04
N ASP A 243 27.41 -9.38 -16.19
CA ASP A 243 28.67 -8.65 -16.34
C ASP A 243 28.44 -7.13 -16.26
N ALA A 244 27.32 -6.64 -16.79
CA ALA A 244 26.91 -5.26 -16.65
C ALA A 244 26.53 -4.92 -15.19
N ALA A 245 25.88 -5.82 -14.48
CA ALA A 245 25.47 -5.62 -13.08
C ALA A 245 26.67 -5.37 -12.15
N GLN A 246 27.81 -6.03 -12.39
CA GLN A 246 29.00 -5.91 -11.54
C GLN A 246 29.57 -4.48 -11.52
N THR A 247 29.42 -3.72 -12.60
CA THR A 247 30.00 -2.38 -12.74
C THR A 247 28.95 -1.27 -12.81
N SER A 248 27.66 -1.60 -12.92
CA SER A 248 26.61 -0.62 -13.12
C SER A 248 26.31 0.21 -11.87
N PRO A 249 26.38 1.55 -11.95
CA PRO A 249 25.93 2.42 -10.87
C PRO A 249 24.41 2.31 -10.62
N LEU A 250 23.62 1.92 -11.63
CA LEU A 250 22.19 1.63 -11.51
C LEU A 250 21.98 0.42 -10.60
N TRP A 251 22.71 -0.69 -10.80
CA TRP A 251 22.59 -1.86 -9.92
C TRP A 251 22.92 -1.53 -8.47
N ASN A 252 24.00 -0.75 -8.26
CA ASN A 252 24.42 -0.35 -6.90
C ASN A 252 23.39 0.49 -6.15
N SER A 253 22.41 1.06 -6.85
CA SER A 253 21.32 1.88 -6.31
C SER A 253 19.93 1.24 -6.44
N ALA A 254 19.87 -0.05 -6.80
CA ALA A 254 18.62 -0.73 -7.08
C ALA A 254 17.70 -0.80 -5.85
N THR A 255 16.41 -0.58 -6.11
CA THR A 255 15.32 -0.73 -5.15
C THR A 255 14.20 -1.53 -5.82
N HIS A 256 13.85 -2.65 -5.21
CA HIS A 256 12.74 -3.48 -5.65
C HIS A 256 11.47 -3.14 -4.85
N VAL A 257 10.43 -2.68 -5.54
CA VAL A 257 9.07 -2.58 -4.97
C VAL A 257 8.48 -3.98 -5.01
N ILE A 258 8.09 -4.54 -3.88
CA ILE A 258 7.57 -5.92 -3.80
C ILE A 258 6.34 -6.01 -2.92
N GLY A 259 5.45 -6.95 -3.19
CA GLY A 259 4.38 -7.34 -2.27
C GLY A 259 4.90 -8.16 -1.09
N ARG A 260 4.23 -8.06 0.05
CA ARG A 260 4.55 -8.84 1.26
C ARG A 260 4.55 -10.35 1.02
N ASP A 261 3.68 -10.84 0.13
CA ASP A 261 3.54 -12.26 -0.21
C ASP A 261 4.79 -12.88 -0.83
N ILE A 262 5.64 -12.06 -1.46
CA ILE A 262 6.89 -12.50 -2.08
C ILE A 262 8.14 -12.06 -1.32
N LEU A 263 7.97 -11.61 -0.06
CA LEU A 263 9.07 -11.15 0.80
C LEU A 263 10.12 -12.24 1.02
N LYS A 264 9.73 -13.50 1.24
CA LYS A 264 10.64 -14.64 1.40
C LYS A 264 11.58 -14.79 0.20
N PHE A 265 11.03 -14.69 -1.01
CA PHE A 265 11.82 -14.85 -2.25
C PHE A 265 12.83 -13.72 -2.44
N HIS A 266 12.43 -12.48 -2.20
CA HIS A 266 13.27 -11.30 -2.40
C HIS A 266 14.20 -11.00 -1.22
N GLY A 267 13.84 -11.45 -0.01
CA GLY A 267 14.61 -11.17 1.20
C GLY A 267 15.56 -12.30 1.63
N LEU A 268 15.36 -13.54 1.15
CA LEU A 268 16.22 -14.68 1.47
C LEU A 268 16.88 -15.28 0.21
N PHE A 269 16.08 -15.74 -0.75
CA PHE A 269 16.59 -16.49 -1.90
C PHE A 269 17.35 -15.58 -2.87
N TRP A 270 16.80 -14.42 -3.17
CA TRP A 270 17.45 -13.45 -4.05
C TRP A 270 18.79 -12.95 -3.50
N PRO A 271 18.89 -12.52 -2.23
CA PRO A 271 20.17 -12.20 -1.60
C PRO A 271 21.19 -13.34 -1.67
N ALA A 272 20.79 -14.61 -1.46
CA ALA A 272 21.71 -15.73 -1.53
C ALA A 272 22.29 -15.91 -2.95
N ILE A 273 21.45 -15.79 -3.98
CA ILE A 273 21.88 -15.85 -5.38
C ILE A 273 22.84 -14.69 -5.69
N LEU A 274 22.52 -13.47 -5.27
CA LEU A 274 23.35 -12.29 -5.48
C LEU A 274 24.71 -12.40 -4.80
N LEU A 275 24.76 -12.89 -3.57
CA LEU A 275 26.01 -13.15 -2.84
C LEU A 275 26.87 -14.20 -3.54
N SER A 276 26.25 -15.26 -4.09
CA SER A 276 26.94 -16.21 -4.94
C SER A 276 27.59 -15.55 -6.16
N LEU A 277 26.90 -14.61 -6.77
CA LEU A 277 27.36 -13.88 -7.96
C LEU A 277 28.30 -12.72 -7.65
N GLY A 278 28.52 -12.38 -6.36
CA GLY A 278 29.33 -11.22 -5.95
C GLY A 278 28.66 -9.88 -6.25
N LEU A 279 27.33 -9.85 -6.33
CA LEU A 279 26.55 -8.63 -6.59
C LEU A 279 26.04 -8.02 -5.29
N LYS A 280 25.89 -6.68 -5.30
CA LYS A 280 25.24 -5.96 -4.21
C LYS A 280 23.76 -6.34 -4.11
N ILE A 281 23.25 -6.47 -2.89
CA ILE A 281 21.85 -6.74 -2.61
C ILE A 281 21.05 -5.43 -2.73
N PRO A 282 19.98 -5.38 -3.55
CA PRO A 282 19.09 -4.23 -3.65
C PRO A 282 18.27 -3.98 -2.37
N ARG A 283 17.86 -2.71 -2.16
CA ARG A 283 16.88 -2.39 -1.12
C ARG A 283 15.49 -2.90 -1.52
N LEU A 284 14.71 -3.32 -0.55
CA LEU A 284 13.31 -3.69 -0.73
C LEU A 284 12.41 -2.57 -0.21
N CYS A 285 11.46 -2.14 -1.04
CA CYS A 285 10.29 -1.37 -0.64
C CYS A 285 9.10 -2.33 -0.62
N VAL A 286 8.75 -2.82 0.55
CA VAL A 286 7.69 -3.83 0.71
C VAL A 286 6.35 -3.13 0.82
N THR A 287 5.35 -3.58 0.08
CA THR A 287 3.97 -3.08 0.17
C THR A 287 3.12 -4.00 1.06
N GLY A 288 2.18 -3.40 1.82
CA GLY A 288 1.16 -4.13 2.55
C GLY A 288 0.08 -4.73 1.62
N TRP A 289 -0.97 -5.28 2.21
CA TRP A 289 -2.11 -5.79 1.45
C TRP A 289 -3.02 -4.67 0.98
N LEU A 290 -3.55 -4.79 -0.23
CA LEU A 290 -4.74 -4.05 -0.61
C LEU A 290 -5.97 -4.83 -0.13
N LEU A 291 -6.77 -4.16 0.69
CA LEU A 291 -8.02 -4.67 1.23
C LEU A 291 -9.19 -4.05 0.44
N SER A 292 -10.34 -4.69 0.51
CA SER A 292 -11.61 -4.14 0.05
C SER A 292 -12.68 -4.47 1.08
N GLY A 293 -13.18 -3.43 1.77
CA GLY A 293 -14.12 -3.60 2.87
C GLY A 293 -13.52 -4.36 4.07
N GLY A 294 -12.26 -4.08 4.42
CA GLY A 294 -11.54 -4.73 5.53
C GLY A 294 -11.01 -6.13 5.24
N HIS A 295 -11.26 -6.68 4.05
CA HIS A 295 -10.83 -8.03 3.68
C HIS A 295 -9.78 -8.00 2.58
N LYS A 296 -8.79 -8.91 2.65
CA LYS A 296 -7.81 -9.07 1.58
C LYS A 296 -8.53 -9.35 0.25
N MET A 297 -8.15 -8.61 -0.79
CA MET A 297 -8.69 -8.83 -2.12
C MET A 297 -8.36 -10.24 -2.61
N SER A 298 -9.37 -11.02 -2.99
CA SER A 298 -9.20 -12.33 -3.60
C SER A 298 -10.29 -12.64 -4.61
N LYS A 299 -9.93 -13.37 -5.68
CA LYS A 299 -10.90 -13.79 -6.71
C LYS A 299 -12.00 -14.68 -6.15
N SER A 300 -11.70 -15.48 -5.13
CA SER A 300 -12.67 -16.36 -4.47
C SER A 300 -13.73 -15.61 -3.64
N LEU A 301 -13.38 -14.43 -3.11
CA LEU A 301 -14.30 -13.55 -2.38
C LEU A 301 -15.06 -12.59 -3.30
N GLY A 302 -14.67 -12.48 -4.58
CA GLY A 302 -15.30 -11.57 -5.54
C GLY A 302 -15.09 -10.09 -5.21
N ASN A 303 -14.14 -9.74 -4.34
CA ASN A 303 -13.87 -8.38 -3.87
C ASN A 303 -12.64 -7.73 -4.52
N VAL A 304 -12.13 -8.31 -5.61
CA VAL A 304 -11.00 -7.76 -6.37
C VAL A 304 -11.48 -6.57 -7.20
N ILE A 305 -10.86 -5.43 -7.01
CA ILE A 305 -11.08 -4.26 -7.85
C ILE A 305 -10.32 -4.46 -9.16
N ALA A 306 -11.05 -4.52 -10.26
CA ALA A 306 -10.48 -4.63 -11.60
C ALA A 306 -10.02 -3.24 -12.12
N PRO A 307 -9.06 -3.18 -13.05
CA PRO A 307 -8.69 -1.91 -13.70
C PRO A 307 -9.88 -1.20 -14.34
N ALA A 308 -10.83 -1.94 -14.92
CA ALA A 308 -12.04 -1.41 -15.53
C ALA A 308 -12.93 -0.64 -14.53
N ASP A 309 -12.91 -1.01 -13.25
CA ASP A 309 -13.66 -0.31 -12.19
C ASP A 309 -13.01 1.03 -11.81
N LEU A 310 -11.69 1.13 -11.98
CA LEU A 310 -10.88 2.31 -11.63
C LEU A 310 -10.79 3.32 -12.78
N LEU A 311 -10.83 2.88 -14.02
CA LEU A 311 -10.70 3.75 -15.20
C LEU A 311 -11.70 4.93 -15.22
N PRO A 312 -13.00 4.76 -14.88
CA PRO A 312 -13.94 5.87 -14.83
C PRO A 312 -13.62 6.93 -13.77
N LEU A 313 -12.91 6.55 -12.70
CA LEU A 313 -12.46 7.47 -11.64
C LEU A 313 -11.16 8.19 -12.01
N GLY A 314 -10.40 7.61 -12.93
CA GLY A 314 -9.09 8.10 -13.37
C GLY A 314 -7.93 7.69 -12.45
N ARG A 315 -6.72 7.75 -13.03
CA ARG A 315 -5.46 7.42 -12.36
C ARG A 315 -5.27 8.22 -11.06
N ASP A 316 -5.52 9.53 -11.10
CA ASP A 316 -5.23 10.42 -9.98
C ASP A 316 -6.10 10.13 -8.75
N ALA A 317 -7.34 9.68 -8.94
CA ALA A 317 -8.21 9.27 -7.86
C ALA A 317 -7.68 8.01 -7.16
N PHE A 318 -7.25 7.01 -7.93
CA PHE A 318 -6.62 5.80 -7.43
C PHE A 318 -5.31 6.11 -6.69
N VAL A 319 -4.40 6.86 -7.33
CA VAL A 319 -3.08 7.23 -6.78
C VAL A 319 -3.24 8.03 -5.48
N ASN A 320 -4.10 9.06 -5.47
CA ASN A 320 -4.34 9.84 -4.26
C ASN A 320 -4.76 8.94 -3.09
N THR A 321 -5.78 8.12 -3.30
CA THR A 321 -6.33 7.31 -2.21
C THR A 321 -5.33 6.27 -1.74
N ALA A 322 -4.68 5.57 -2.66
CA ALA A 322 -3.74 4.50 -2.35
C ALA A 322 -2.53 4.97 -1.51
N PHE A 323 -2.02 6.18 -1.78
CA PHE A 323 -0.84 6.72 -1.09
C PHE A 323 -1.15 7.78 -0.03
N ARG A 324 -2.42 8.16 0.13
CA ARG A 324 -2.87 9.09 1.17
C ARG A 324 -3.34 8.37 2.43
N LEU A 325 -3.84 7.14 2.29
CA LEU A 325 -4.41 6.38 3.41
C LEU A 325 -3.35 5.70 4.27
N ALA A 326 -2.25 5.24 3.68
CA ALA A 326 -1.20 4.51 4.39
C ALA A 326 0.15 4.63 3.67
N ASN A 327 1.23 4.48 4.44
CA ASN A 327 2.57 4.38 3.88
C ASN A 327 2.79 3.01 3.20
N PRO A 328 3.66 2.91 2.18
CA PRO A 328 4.13 1.60 1.72
C PRO A 328 4.57 0.72 2.88
N GLY A 329 4.04 -0.50 2.93
CA GLY A 329 4.26 -1.43 4.04
C GLY A 329 3.08 -1.61 4.98
N GLU A 330 2.16 -0.68 4.97
CA GLU A 330 0.89 -0.77 5.70
C GLU A 330 -0.22 -1.26 4.76
N ASP A 331 -1.25 -1.86 5.34
CA ASP A 331 -2.39 -2.33 4.58
C ASP A 331 -3.30 -1.16 4.20
N VAL A 332 -3.85 -1.17 2.98
CA VAL A 332 -4.70 -0.08 2.44
C VAL A 332 -6.06 -0.64 2.07
N ASP A 333 -7.11 -0.11 2.68
CA ASP A 333 -8.49 -0.47 2.33
C ASP A 333 -9.04 0.45 1.22
N LEU A 334 -9.22 -0.11 0.03
CA LEU A 334 -9.70 0.60 -1.15
C LEU A 334 -11.10 0.11 -1.52
N THR A 335 -12.03 1.04 -1.62
CA THR A 335 -13.34 0.83 -2.23
C THR A 335 -13.62 1.96 -3.22
N ILE A 336 -14.50 1.77 -4.18
CA ILE A 336 -14.92 2.83 -5.11
C ILE A 336 -15.43 4.05 -4.34
N LYS A 337 -16.17 3.83 -3.25
CA LYS A 337 -16.65 4.88 -2.34
C LYS A 337 -15.48 5.66 -1.75
N THR A 338 -14.54 4.96 -1.09
CA THR A 338 -13.37 5.59 -0.45
C THR A 338 -12.54 6.40 -1.45
N ILE A 339 -12.34 5.85 -2.66
CA ILE A 339 -11.59 6.52 -3.73
C ILE A 339 -12.28 7.82 -4.15
N THR A 340 -13.59 7.79 -4.35
CA THR A 340 -14.37 8.96 -4.75
C THR A 340 -14.39 10.04 -3.66
N GLU A 341 -14.61 9.65 -2.41
CA GLU A 341 -14.67 10.56 -1.26
C GLU A 341 -13.31 11.25 -1.05
N ARG A 342 -12.20 10.48 -1.09
CA ARG A 342 -10.86 11.03 -0.93
C ARG A 342 -10.46 11.94 -2.08
N PHE A 343 -10.75 11.54 -3.32
CA PHE A 343 -10.52 12.42 -4.47
C PHE A 343 -11.24 13.76 -4.32
N ASN A 344 -12.53 13.72 -3.95
CA ASN A 344 -13.31 14.94 -3.79
C ASN A 344 -12.80 15.80 -2.63
N ALA A 345 -12.43 15.21 -1.50
CA ALA A 345 -11.94 15.94 -0.33
C ALA A 345 -10.54 16.52 -0.57
N ASP A 346 -9.59 15.70 -0.98
CA ASP A 346 -8.19 16.08 -1.03
C ASP A 346 -7.85 16.87 -2.32
N LEU A 347 -8.36 16.43 -3.47
CA LEU A 347 -7.97 16.99 -4.76
C LEU A 347 -8.96 18.05 -5.26
N ALA A 348 -10.25 17.73 -5.38
CA ALA A 348 -11.21 18.68 -5.93
C ALA A 348 -11.47 19.86 -4.98
N ASN A 349 -11.77 19.59 -3.70
CA ASN A 349 -12.05 20.59 -2.67
C ASN A 349 -10.78 21.15 -1.99
N GLY A 350 -9.64 20.43 -2.05
CA GLY A 350 -8.34 20.88 -1.55
C GLY A 350 -7.61 21.72 -2.58
N ILE A 351 -6.53 21.17 -3.17
CA ILE A 351 -5.66 21.91 -4.09
C ILE A 351 -6.41 22.48 -5.31
N GLY A 352 -7.41 21.77 -5.85
CA GLY A 352 -8.21 22.23 -6.99
C GLY A 352 -9.00 23.50 -6.67
N ASN A 353 -9.64 23.54 -5.49
CA ASN A 353 -10.37 24.72 -5.02
C ASN A 353 -9.43 25.88 -4.70
N LEU A 354 -8.30 25.63 -4.02
CA LEU A 354 -7.29 26.65 -3.71
C LEU A 354 -6.76 27.30 -4.99
N ALA A 355 -6.39 26.48 -5.99
CA ALA A 355 -5.91 26.99 -7.28
C ALA A 355 -6.98 27.81 -8.01
N SER A 356 -8.20 27.26 -8.17
CA SER A 356 -9.29 27.96 -8.85
C SER A 356 -9.62 29.31 -8.20
N ARG A 357 -9.74 29.36 -6.87
CA ARG A 357 -10.04 30.60 -6.12
C ARG A 357 -8.93 31.63 -6.26
N THR A 358 -7.66 31.23 -6.06
CA THR A 358 -6.51 32.13 -6.14
C THR A 358 -6.40 32.74 -7.54
N LEU A 359 -6.40 31.89 -8.59
CA LEU A 359 -6.21 32.35 -9.97
C LEU A 359 -7.41 33.18 -10.48
N THR A 360 -8.64 32.83 -10.08
CA THR A 360 -9.82 33.65 -10.39
C THR A 360 -9.75 35.05 -9.73
N MET A 361 -9.24 35.15 -8.52
CA MET A 361 -9.06 36.47 -7.87
C MET A 361 -7.93 37.25 -8.52
N ILE A 362 -6.85 36.62 -8.97
CA ILE A 362 -5.80 37.28 -9.76
C ILE A 362 -6.39 37.83 -11.08
N GLU A 363 -7.17 37.04 -11.76
CA GLU A 363 -7.85 37.46 -13.01
C GLU A 363 -8.75 38.66 -12.75
N LYS A 364 -9.56 38.60 -11.70
CA LYS A 364 -10.56 39.64 -11.38
C LYS A 364 -9.95 40.95 -10.90
N TYR A 365 -8.94 40.89 -10.03
CA TYR A 365 -8.45 42.08 -9.31
C TYR A 365 -7.11 42.62 -9.85
N PHE A 366 -6.37 41.79 -10.60
CA PHE A 366 -5.06 42.14 -11.17
C PHE A 366 -5.00 41.83 -12.69
N GLU A 367 -6.15 41.78 -13.36
CA GLU A 367 -6.23 41.56 -14.83
C GLU A 367 -5.45 40.35 -15.31
N GLY A 368 -5.40 39.29 -14.47
CA GLY A 368 -4.65 38.07 -14.70
C GLY A 368 -3.14 38.17 -14.47
N VAL A 369 -2.63 39.30 -13.97
CA VAL A 369 -1.19 39.48 -13.73
C VAL A 369 -0.85 39.07 -12.28
N ILE A 370 0.10 38.13 -12.12
CA ILE A 370 0.56 37.67 -10.80
C ILE A 370 1.18 38.88 -10.04
N PRO A 371 0.63 39.25 -8.86
CA PRO A 371 1.11 40.39 -8.10
C PRO A 371 2.46 40.10 -7.43
N ALA A 372 3.21 41.18 -7.13
CA ALA A 372 4.45 41.08 -6.36
C ALA A 372 4.16 40.99 -4.85
N PHE A 373 5.13 40.49 -4.10
CA PHE A 373 5.13 40.62 -2.63
C PHE A 373 5.43 42.04 -2.20
N HIS A 374 4.72 42.48 -1.17
CA HIS A 374 5.05 43.67 -0.41
C HIS A 374 5.61 43.24 0.95
N ILE A 375 6.90 42.90 0.97
CA ILE A 375 7.56 42.27 2.13
C ILE A 375 7.51 43.15 3.38
N GLU A 376 7.60 44.46 3.21
CA GLU A 376 7.52 45.43 4.28
C GLU A 376 6.16 45.46 5.01
N GLN A 377 5.12 44.89 4.37
CA GLN A 377 3.76 44.82 4.92
C GLN A 377 3.37 43.36 5.28
N GLN A 378 4.36 42.46 5.31
CA GLN A 378 4.15 41.07 5.61
C GLN A 378 3.72 40.86 7.08
N ILE A 379 2.65 40.09 7.28
CA ILE A 379 2.15 39.73 8.60
C ILE A 379 2.71 38.37 9.06
N GLU A 380 2.52 38.04 10.33
CA GLU A 380 3.03 36.83 10.93
C GLU A 380 2.54 35.54 10.24
N ASP A 381 1.24 35.46 9.89
CA ASP A 381 0.68 34.30 9.17
C ASP A 381 1.39 34.06 7.84
N GLU A 382 1.83 35.08 7.13
CA GLU A 382 2.55 34.98 5.85
C GLU A 382 3.97 34.50 6.03
N ARG A 383 4.67 34.94 7.07
CA ARG A 383 6.00 34.42 7.43
C ARG A 383 5.93 32.96 7.75
N LEU A 384 4.95 32.57 8.57
CA LEU A 384 4.74 31.18 8.93
C LEU A 384 4.36 30.26 7.72
N LEU A 385 3.62 30.79 6.74
CA LEU A 385 3.37 30.07 5.48
C LEU A 385 4.64 29.90 4.67
N ALA A 386 5.45 30.97 4.56
CA ALA A 386 6.71 30.93 3.82
C ALA A 386 7.71 29.99 4.46
N ASP A 387 7.84 30.01 5.79
CA ASP A 387 8.74 29.14 6.54
C ASP A 387 8.34 27.67 6.37
N GLN A 388 7.05 27.36 6.54
CA GLN A 388 6.55 26.00 6.35
C GLN A 388 6.74 25.51 4.92
N ALA A 389 6.43 26.34 3.92
CA ALA A 389 6.58 25.98 2.52
C ALA A 389 8.07 25.76 2.14
N SER A 390 8.97 26.61 2.65
CA SER A 390 10.41 26.50 2.39
C SER A 390 11.05 25.27 3.05
N ALA A 391 10.55 24.84 4.21
CA ALA A 391 11.01 23.64 4.91
C ALA A 391 10.46 22.34 4.29
N LEU A 392 9.27 22.38 3.67
CA LEU A 392 8.54 21.21 3.19
C LEU A 392 9.34 20.34 2.19
N PRO A 393 10.12 20.88 1.24
CA PRO A 393 10.90 20.04 0.30
C PRO A 393 11.85 19.06 1.01
N ALA A 394 12.53 19.48 2.08
CA ALA A 394 13.45 18.61 2.82
C ALA A 394 12.69 17.52 3.60
N LEU A 395 11.52 17.84 4.14
CA LEU A 395 10.66 16.88 4.83
C LEU A 395 10.12 15.82 3.84
N VAL A 396 9.69 16.24 2.65
CA VAL A 396 9.23 15.34 1.58
C VAL A 396 10.38 14.45 1.09
N GLU A 397 11.59 14.98 0.87
CA GLU A 397 12.75 14.18 0.49
C GLU A 397 13.05 13.08 1.51
N THR A 398 13.08 13.42 2.80
CA THR A 398 13.29 12.47 3.90
C THR A 398 12.20 11.39 3.93
N ALA A 399 10.95 11.79 3.79
CA ALA A 399 9.82 10.87 3.78
C ALA A 399 9.90 9.87 2.61
N PHE A 400 10.31 10.32 1.42
CA PHE A 400 10.51 9.43 0.27
C PHE A 400 11.71 8.48 0.44
N ASP A 401 12.83 8.96 0.98
CA ASP A 401 14.02 8.13 1.24
C ASP A 401 13.71 7.00 2.26
N GLU A 402 12.68 7.19 3.10
CA GLU A 402 12.17 6.24 4.09
C GLU A 402 10.90 5.49 3.65
N PHE A 403 10.42 5.69 2.43
CA PHE A 403 9.18 5.15 1.88
C PHE A 403 7.92 5.57 2.66
N ARG A 404 7.89 6.75 3.26
CA ARG A 404 6.77 7.33 4.00
C ARG A 404 5.97 8.33 3.14
N LEU A 405 5.41 7.81 2.03
CA LEU A 405 4.74 8.63 1.02
C LEU A 405 3.44 9.28 1.52
N ALA A 406 2.70 8.60 2.40
CA ALA A 406 1.50 9.16 3.01
C ALA A 406 1.84 10.36 3.90
N ASP A 407 2.97 10.30 4.64
CA ASP A 407 3.44 11.40 5.46
C ASP A 407 3.84 12.61 4.59
N ALA A 408 4.51 12.37 3.46
CA ALA A 408 4.86 13.42 2.51
C ALA A 408 3.61 14.15 1.98
N LEU A 409 2.57 13.40 1.60
CA LEU A 409 1.29 13.95 1.19
C LEU A 409 0.59 14.67 2.35
N GLN A 410 0.56 14.10 3.55
CA GLN A 410 -0.07 14.70 4.72
C GLN A 410 0.49 16.07 5.00
N GLN A 411 1.82 16.22 5.09
CA GLN A 411 2.49 17.49 5.33
C GLN A 411 2.19 18.53 4.25
N THR A 412 2.09 18.08 2.99
CA THR A 412 1.73 18.97 1.87
C THR A 412 0.28 19.44 1.98
N TRP A 413 -0.64 18.56 2.35
CA TRP A 413 -2.05 18.91 2.54
C TRP A 413 -2.29 19.82 3.75
N GLU A 414 -1.46 19.73 4.79
CA GLU A 414 -1.48 20.68 5.92
C GLU A 414 -1.12 22.08 5.49
N LEU A 415 -0.16 22.26 4.58
CA LEU A 415 0.17 23.56 4.00
C LEU A 415 -1.00 24.13 3.18
N ILE A 416 -1.68 23.29 2.37
CA ILE A 416 -2.87 23.68 1.61
C ILE A 416 -3.98 24.14 2.56
N ALA A 417 -4.31 23.35 3.59
CA ALA A 417 -5.35 23.67 4.55
C ALA A 417 -5.06 24.95 5.33
N ARG A 418 -3.79 25.19 5.71
CA ARG A 418 -3.35 26.43 6.33
C ARG A 418 -3.53 27.64 5.40
N THR A 419 -3.23 27.47 4.11
CA THR A 419 -3.41 28.52 3.11
C THR A 419 -4.89 28.86 2.90
N ASP A 420 -5.78 27.85 2.83
CA ASP A 420 -7.21 28.09 2.76
C ASP A 420 -7.74 28.86 3.96
N LYS A 421 -7.29 28.51 5.18
CA LYS A 421 -7.63 29.25 6.41
C LYS A 421 -7.10 30.68 6.37
N TYR A 422 -5.86 30.89 5.90
CA TYR A 422 -5.26 32.21 5.72
C TYR A 422 -6.11 33.08 4.76
N ILE A 423 -6.48 32.56 3.57
CA ILE A 423 -7.35 33.26 2.61
C ILE A 423 -8.70 33.62 3.25
N ALA A 424 -9.30 32.67 4.00
CA ALA A 424 -10.58 32.93 4.67
C ALA A 424 -10.49 34.04 5.72
N ASN A 425 -9.38 34.11 6.47
CA ASN A 425 -9.14 35.15 7.47
C ASN A 425 -8.88 36.52 6.84
N GLN A 426 -8.10 36.57 5.75
CA GLN A 426 -7.72 37.84 5.08
C GLN A 426 -8.84 38.40 4.20
N LYS A 427 -9.86 37.62 3.85
CA LYS A 427 -11.04 38.05 3.08
C LYS A 427 -10.69 38.88 1.83
N PRO A 428 -9.89 38.34 0.89
CA PRO A 428 -9.42 39.09 -0.29
C PRO A 428 -10.56 39.65 -1.14
N TRP A 429 -11.75 39.03 -1.11
CA TRP A 429 -12.93 39.53 -1.79
C TRP A 429 -13.50 40.81 -1.19
N GLU A 430 -13.22 41.11 0.08
CA GLU A 430 -13.55 42.39 0.73
C GLU A 430 -12.49 43.43 0.39
N LEU A 431 -11.19 43.08 0.52
CA LEU A 431 -10.08 43.95 0.12
C LEU A 431 -10.22 44.44 -1.32
N GLY A 432 -10.65 43.59 -2.23
CA GLY A 432 -10.87 43.93 -3.65
C GLY A 432 -12.04 44.89 -3.91
N LYS A 433 -12.86 45.23 -2.90
CA LYS A 433 -13.92 46.24 -3.00
C LYS A 433 -13.42 47.64 -2.66
N HIS A 434 -12.31 47.75 -1.93
CA HIS A 434 -11.70 49.02 -1.55
C HIS A 434 -10.73 49.47 -2.64
N GLY A 435 -10.76 50.76 -2.97
CA GLY A 435 -9.95 51.33 -4.06
C GLY A 435 -8.66 52.00 -3.59
N ASP A 436 -8.34 51.89 -2.29
CA ASP A 436 -7.15 52.52 -1.71
C ASP A 436 -5.89 51.64 -1.87
N ASP A 437 -4.73 52.29 -1.90
CA ASP A 437 -3.44 51.63 -2.13
C ASP A 437 -3.07 50.62 -1.04
N ALA A 438 -3.46 50.84 0.21
CA ALA A 438 -3.18 49.94 1.32
C ALA A 438 -3.94 48.62 1.18
N SER A 439 -5.24 48.69 0.87
CA SER A 439 -6.08 47.54 0.60
C SER A 439 -5.58 46.75 -0.64
N ARG A 440 -5.16 47.48 -1.67
CA ARG A 440 -4.59 46.87 -2.90
C ARG A 440 -3.27 46.14 -2.61
N ALA A 441 -2.36 46.75 -1.85
CA ALA A 441 -1.08 46.12 -1.46
C ALA A 441 -1.32 44.89 -0.57
N ARG A 442 -2.29 44.98 0.36
CA ARG A 442 -2.68 43.86 1.19
C ARG A 442 -3.23 42.67 0.36
N LEU A 443 -4.12 42.99 -0.60
CA LEU A 443 -4.68 42.00 -1.52
C LEU A 443 -3.58 41.34 -2.39
N ALA A 444 -2.61 42.15 -2.86
CA ALA A 444 -1.47 41.65 -3.60
C ALA A 444 -0.66 40.62 -2.78
N ASN A 445 -0.39 40.91 -1.50
CA ASN A 445 0.30 39.98 -0.60
C ASN A 445 -0.47 38.67 -0.41
N VAL A 446 -1.80 38.74 -0.20
CA VAL A 446 -2.61 37.54 -0.03
C VAL A 446 -2.51 36.63 -1.26
N LEU A 447 -2.62 37.21 -2.45
CA LEU A 447 -2.60 36.43 -3.70
C LEU A 447 -1.18 35.99 -4.07
N ALA A 448 -0.14 36.77 -3.80
CA ALA A 448 1.25 36.38 -4.01
C ALA A 448 1.65 35.19 -3.13
N HIS A 449 1.32 35.21 -1.82
CA HIS A 449 1.60 34.11 -0.90
C HIS A 449 0.83 32.83 -1.30
N SER A 450 -0.46 32.96 -1.66
CA SER A 450 -1.26 31.82 -2.14
C SER A 450 -0.69 31.23 -3.44
N THR A 451 -0.21 32.09 -4.36
CA THR A 451 0.47 31.66 -5.60
C THR A 451 1.78 30.92 -5.30
N ALA A 452 2.57 31.43 -4.35
CA ALA A 452 3.82 30.77 -3.94
C ALA A 452 3.57 29.39 -3.34
N VAL A 453 2.53 29.23 -2.51
CA VAL A 453 2.13 27.90 -2.00
C VAL A 453 1.69 26.99 -3.13
N LEU A 454 0.87 27.43 -4.07
CA LEU A 454 0.44 26.62 -5.22
C LEU A 454 1.64 26.16 -6.06
N ARG A 455 2.61 27.05 -6.27
CA ARG A 455 3.86 26.74 -6.98
C ARG A 455 4.68 25.69 -6.21
N ASN A 456 4.91 25.90 -4.91
CA ASN A 456 5.64 24.97 -4.05
C ASN A 456 4.99 23.57 -4.05
N VAL A 457 3.69 23.51 -3.78
CA VAL A 457 2.93 22.25 -3.81
C VAL A 457 2.96 21.61 -5.21
N GLY A 458 2.81 22.43 -6.25
CA GLY A 458 2.85 21.96 -7.66
C GLY A 458 4.14 21.18 -7.96
N TYR A 459 5.29 21.67 -7.52
CA TYR A 459 6.56 20.97 -7.69
C TYR A 459 6.67 19.68 -6.84
N LEU A 460 6.20 19.72 -5.59
CA LEU A 460 6.38 18.62 -4.63
C LEU A 460 5.47 17.41 -4.93
N VAL A 461 4.21 17.66 -5.37
CA VAL A 461 3.27 16.56 -5.66
C VAL A 461 3.23 16.16 -7.13
N ALA A 462 4.05 16.78 -8.00
CA ALA A 462 4.13 16.41 -9.41
C ALA A 462 4.56 14.94 -9.63
N ALA A 463 5.28 14.33 -8.69
CA ALA A 463 5.59 12.91 -8.73
C ALA A 463 4.32 12.03 -8.68
N PHE A 464 3.28 12.47 -7.94
CA PHE A 464 2.01 11.78 -7.81
C PHE A 464 1.05 12.13 -8.97
N PHE A 465 0.93 13.42 -9.32
CA PHE A 465 -0.04 13.98 -10.27
C PHE A 465 0.65 14.76 -11.40
N PRO A 466 1.47 14.09 -12.25
CA PRO A 466 2.38 14.78 -13.17
C PRO A 466 1.65 15.72 -14.14
N GLU A 467 0.56 15.26 -14.74
CA GLU A 467 -0.16 16.05 -15.74
C GLU A 467 -0.82 17.29 -15.13
N ARG A 468 -1.52 17.12 -14.01
CA ARG A 468 -2.24 18.21 -13.34
C ARG A 468 -1.31 19.25 -12.74
N MET A 469 -0.18 18.80 -12.19
CA MET A 469 0.80 19.74 -11.66
C MET A 469 1.57 20.45 -12.76
N THR A 470 1.82 19.80 -13.89
CA THR A 470 2.35 20.45 -15.09
C THR A 470 1.39 21.55 -15.57
N GLU A 471 0.09 21.27 -15.68
CA GLU A 471 -0.93 22.27 -16.02
C GLU A 471 -0.92 23.48 -15.07
N LEU A 472 -0.84 23.21 -13.75
CA LEU A 472 -0.78 24.27 -12.72
C LEU A 472 0.49 25.12 -12.87
N LEU A 473 1.65 24.47 -12.95
CA LEU A 473 2.94 25.18 -13.04
C LEU A 473 3.06 26.01 -14.32
N LEU A 474 2.59 25.51 -15.46
CA LEU A 474 2.51 26.25 -16.71
C LEU A 474 1.59 27.48 -16.59
N ALA A 475 0.43 27.34 -15.93
CA ALA A 475 -0.48 28.45 -15.68
C ALA A 475 0.18 29.56 -14.81
N LEU A 476 1.08 29.18 -13.90
CA LEU A 476 1.87 30.10 -13.06
C LEU A 476 3.13 30.65 -13.79
N GLY A 477 3.35 30.29 -15.06
CA GLY A 477 4.49 30.75 -15.84
C GLY A 477 5.80 30.03 -15.58
N GLU A 478 5.76 28.85 -14.93
CA GLU A 478 6.94 28.05 -14.64
C GLU A 478 7.40 27.26 -15.89
N ASP A 479 8.71 27.06 -16.01
CA ASP A 479 9.29 26.19 -17.04
C ASP A 479 9.30 24.73 -16.59
N THR A 480 8.36 23.96 -17.09
CA THR A 480 8.20 22.56 -16.75
C THR A 480 9.23 21.62 -17.41
N ASN A 481 10.06 22.12 -18.35
CA ASN A 481 11.21 21.35 -18.86
C ASN A 481 12.33 21.21 -17.82
N GLN A 482 12.27 22.00 -16.74
CA GLN A 482 13.26 22.00 -15.65
C GLN A 482 12.75 21.24 -14.40
N MET A 483 11.88 20.24 -14.56
CA MET A 483 11.40 19.44 -13.43
C MET A 483 12.51 18.69 -12.69
N HIS A 484 13.64 18.42 -13.33
CA HIS A 484 14.84 17.87 -12.67
C HIS A 484 15.41 18.77 -11.55
N ASN A 485 14.94 20.01 -11.44
CA ASN A 485 15.32 20.97 -10.40
C ASN A 485 14.12 21.36 -9.50
N ALA A 486 13.05 20.59 -9.53
CA ALA A 486 11.78 20.93 -8.87
C ALA A 486 11.93 21.21 -7.37
N TYR A 487 12.71 20.40 -6.66
CA TYR A 487 12.92 20.56 -5.22
C TYR A 487 13.68 21.85 -4.87
N ASN A 488 14.69 22.23 -5.66
CA ASN A 488 15.37 23.51 -5.44
C ASN A 488 14.46 24.70 -5.75
N LYS A 489 13.64 24.61 -6.79
CA LYS A 489 12.62 25.62 -7.07
C LYS A 489 11.58 25.74 -5.97
N ALA A 490 11.13 24.60 -5.41
CA ALA A 490 10.18 24.61 -4.29
C ALA A 490 10.76 25.19 -2.99
N ARG A 491 12.09 25.12 -2.75
CA ARG A 491 12.72 25.73 -1.57
C ARG A 491 12.69 27.26 -1.58
N ASP A 492 12.68 27.86 -2.75
CA ASP A 492 12.61 29.32 -2.88
C ASP A 492 11.14 29.77 -2.96
N PHE A 493 10.57 30.06 -1.81
CA PHE A 493 9.17 30.47 -1.68
C PHE A 493 8.84 31.76 -2.44
N TYR A 494 9.77 32.73 -2.43
CA TYR A 494 9.55 34.03 -3.01
C TYR A 494 9.86 34.14 -4.50
N ASP A 495 10.37 33.08 -5.12
CA ASP A 495 10.66 33.02 -6.57
C ASP A 495 9.40 32.74 -7.38
N ILE A 496 8.37 33.61 -7.28
CA ILE A 496 7.20 33.55 -8.16
C ILE A 496 7.40 34.41 -9.42
N ARG A 497 6.70 34.08 -10.48
CA ARG A 497 6.72 34.85 -11.74
C ARG A 497 5.88 36.13 -11.63
N LYS A 498 6.28 37.06 -10.72
CA LYS A 498 5.63 38.39 -10.60
C LYS A 498 5.57 39.09 -11.96
N GLY A 499 4.43 39.70 -12.28
CA GLY A 499 4.20 40.36 -13.57
C GLY A 499 3.86 39.40 -14.72
N TYR A 500 3.89 38.09 -14.52
CA TYR A 500 3.44 37.10 -15.53
C TYR A 500 1.92 37.15 -15.63
N LYS A 501 1.41 37.22 -16.87
CA LYS A 501 -0.02 37.18 -17.14
C LYS A 501 -0.48 35.74 -17.33
N LEU A 502 -1.44 35.31 -16.51
CA LEU A 502 -2.04 33.98 -16.60
C LEU A 502 -2.57 33.72 -18.01
N SER A 503 -2.18 32.59 -18.59
CA SER A 503 -2.65 32.20 -19.94
C SER A 503 -4.01 31.53 -19.89
N VAL A 504 -4.23 30.65 -18.94
CA VAL A 504 -5.46 29.87 -18.70
C VAL A 504 -5.58 29.56 -17.21
N ILE A 505 -6.79 29.59 -16.67
CA ILE A 505 -7.05 29.07 -15.32
C ILE A 505 -7.37 27.57 -15.45
N PRO A 506 -6.47 26.67 -15.01
CA PRO A 506 -6.68 25.24 -15.18
C PRO A 506 -7.78 24.72 -14.26
N ARG A 507 -8.60 23.81 -14.77
CA ARG A 507 -9.55 23.02 -13.98
C ARG A 507 -8.87 21.73 -13.54
N LEU A 508 -8.04 21.78 -12.52
CA LEU A 508 -7.15 20.69 -12.14
C LEU A 508 -7.88 19.38 -11.82
N PHE A 509 -8.88 19.46 -10.96
CA PHE A 509 -9.64 18.29 -10.51
C PHE A 509 -11.12 18.61 -10.45
N GLN A 510 -11.91 17.95 -11.28
CA GLN A 510 -13.36 18.07 -11.27
C GLN A 510 -13.94 17.07 -10.28
N ARG A 511 -14.94 17.50 -9.50
CA ARG A 511 -15.61 16.64 -8.54
C ARG A 511 -16.24 15.42 -9.24
N ILE A 512 -16.00 14.23 -8.70
CA ILE A 512 -16.62 12.99 -9.16
C ILE A 512 -17.99 12.85 -8.48
N GLU A 513 -19.05 12.77 -9.28
CA GLU A 513 -20.40 12.51 -8.77
C GLU A 513 -20.65 11.01 -8.73
N VAL A 514 -21.06 10.49 -7.56
CA VAL A 514 -21.50 9.10 -7.43
C VAL A 514 -22.95 9.04 -7.91
N THR A 515 -23.15 8.69 -9.19
CA THR A 515 -24.50 8.36 -9.65
C THR A 515 -24.88 6.99 -9.08
N SER A 516 -26.07 6.89 -8.50
CA SER A 516 -26.64 5.66 -7.89
C SER A 516 -26.68 4.44 -8.81
N THR A 517 -26.47 4.64 -10.11
CA THR A 517 -26.44 3.59 -11.14
C THR A 517 -25.11 2.82 -11.17
N SER A 518 -23.99 3.41 -10.75
CA SER A 518 -22.69 2.71 -10.72
C SER A 518 -22.54 1.76 -9.51
N ALA A 519 -23.23 2.05 -8.42
CA ALA A 519 -23.21 1.19 -7.22
C ALA A 519 -24.08 -0.08 -7.41
N ALA A 520 -25.12 -0.02 -8.25
CA ALA A 520 -26.00 -1.16 -8.53
C ALA A 520 -25.41 -2.14 -9.58
N ALA A 521 -24.58 -1.64 -10.50
CA ALA A 521 -23.94 -2.48 -11.52
C ALA A 521 -22.81 -3.37 -10.95
N ALA A 522 -22.18 -2.95 -9.85
CA ALA A 522 -21.14 -3.73 -9.17
C ALA A 522 -21.70 -4.89 -8.32
N LEU A 523 -23.03 -4.94 -8.09
CA LEU A 523 -23.68 -5.96 -7.27
C LEU A 523 -24.48 -6.99 -8.08
N SER A 524 -24.55 -6.88 -9.41
CA SER A 524 -25.36 -7.76 -10.26
C SER A 524 -24.60 -8.37 -11.44
N SER A 525 -23.64 -9.23 -11.16
CA SER A 525 -23.15 -10.20 -12.14
C SER A 525 -23.69 -11.59 -11.79
N PRO A 526 -24.54 -12.21 -12.60
CA PRO A 526 -25.06 -13.54 -12.29
C PRO A 526 -24.00 -14.61 -12.51
N VAL A 527 -23.79 -15.43 -11.51
CA VAL A 527 -23.01 -16.68 -11.59
C VAL A 527 -23.73 -17.62 -12.57
N PRO A 528 -23.04 -18.21 -13.57
CA PRO A 528 -23.67 -19.22 -14.42
C PRO A 528 -23.86 -20.52 -13.62
N SER A 529 -25.11 -20.90 -13.40
CA SER A 529 -25.49 -22.18 -12.82
C SER A 529 -25.28 -23.30 -13.83
N SER A 530 -24.40 -24.25 -13.51
CA SER A 530 -24.35 -25.54 -14.18
C SER A 530 -25.58 -26.39 -13.75
N LYS A 531 -26.41 -26.74 -14.72
CA LYS A 531 -27.54 -27.67 -14.56
C LYS A 531 -26.99 -29.08 -14.33
N ALA A 532 -27.39 -29.71 -13.25
CA ALA A 532 -27.47 -31.18 -13.17
C ALA A 532 -28.89 -31.55 -12.73
N SER A 533 -29.48 -32.40 -13.55
CA SER A 533 -30.83 -32.91 -13.47
C SER A 533 -31.01 -33.96 -12.39
N GLY A 534 -32.19 -33.97 -11.76
CA GLY A 534 -32.76 -35.25 -11.45
C GLY A 534 -33.45 -35.44 -10.08
N LYS A 535 -34.78 -35.32 -10.12
CA LYS A 535 -35.83 -36.08 -9.43
C LYS A 535 -36.24 -35.76 -7.99
N THR A 536 -37.47 -35.30 -7.98
CA THR A 536 -38.54 -35.29 -6.97
C THR A 536 -38.60 -36.49 -6.04
N THR A 537 -38.87 -36.26 -4.73
CA THR A 537 -40.01 -36.85 -3.98
C THR A 537 -40.26 -36.17 -2.61
N ASN A 538 -41.48 -35.75 -2.46
CA ASN A 538 -42.42 -35.62 -1.33
C ASN A 538 -41.97 -35.31 0.12
N ALA A 539 -42.73 -34.38 0.59
CA ALA A 539 -43.01 -33.88 1.92
C ALA A 539 -43.17 -34.90 3.05
N MET A 540 -42.75 -34.53 4.25
CA MET A 540 -43.59 -34.66 5.45
C MET A 540 -43.13 -33.68 6.56
N ASN A 541 -44.15 -33.09 7.09
CA ASN A 541 -44.24 -32.11 8.18
C ASN A 541 -43.84 -32.73 9.53
N THR A 542 -42.93 -32.12 10.32
CA THR A 542 -43.01 -32.23 11.80
C THR A 542 -42.36 -31.03 12.47
N LYS A 543 -42.99 -30.60 13.56
CA LYS A 543 -42.77 -29.45 14.41
C LYS A 543 -41.35 -29.30 14.94
N ALA A 544 -40.94 -28.03 15.04
CA ALA A 544 -39.76 -27.54 15.75
C ALA A 544 -39.84 -27.75 17.27
N PRO A 545 -38.69 -27.82 17.94
CA PRO A 545 -38.51 -27.22 19.25
C PRO A 545 -37.60 -25.99 19.16
N GLU A 546 -37.94 -25.03 20.01
CA GLU A 546 -37.26 -23.78 20.25
C GLU A 546 -35.76 -23.96 20.49
N ALA A 547 -34.97 -23.21 19.77
CA ALA A 547 -33.54 -23.02 20.04
C ALA A 547 -33.23 -21.56 20.33
N THR A 548 -32.63 -21.36 21.46
CA THR A 548 -32.01 -20.14 21.99
C THR A 548 -31.13 -19.42 20.99
N PRO A 549 -31.09 -18.08 20.99
CA PRO A 549 -30.35 -17.33 19.99
C PRO A 549 -28.84 -17.34 20.26
N THR A 550 -28.06 -17.95 19.38
CA THR A 550 -26.64 -17.69 19.23
C THR A 550 -26.46 -16.48 18.33
N SER A 551 -25.88 -15.44 18.91
CA SER A 551 -25.44 -14.21 18.26
C SER A 551 -24.39 -14.48 17.18
N SER A 552 -24.68 -14.14 15.95
CA SER A 552 -23.74 -13.50 15.00
C SER A 552 -24.41 -13.28 13.65
N ALA A 553 -24.88 -12.06 13.42
CA ALA A 553 -25.19 -11.58 12.08
C ALA A 553 -24.34 -10.31 11.84
N PRO A 554 -23.75 -10.09 10.67
CA PRO A 554 -23.08 -8.86 10.37
C PRO A 554 -24.14 -7.75 10.24
N THR A 555 -24.08 -6.82 11.16
CA THR A 555 -24.90 -5.63 11.17
C THR A 555 -24.52 -4.75 10.00
N THR A 556 -25.44 -4.47 9.09
CA THR A 556 -25.41 -3.29 8.23
C THR A 556 -25.14 -2.08 9.12
N THR A 557 -24.00 -1.41 8.92
CA THR A 557 -23.67 -0.17 9.61
C THR A 557 -24.64 0.91 9.13
N THR A 558 -25.68 1.17 9.88
CA THR A 558 -26.46 2.40 9.77
C THR A 558 -25.54 3.53 10.20
N GLU A 559 -25.30 4.50 9.34
CA GLU A 559 -24.58 5.72 9.70
C GLU A 559 -25.35 6.42 10.83
N ILE A 560 -24.67 6.77 11.91
CA ILE A 560 -25.23 7.54 13.01
C ILE A 560 -24.82 9.01 12.85
N SER A 561 -25.70 9.93 13.23
CA SER A 561 -25.38 11.36 13.25
C SER A 561 -24.38 11.68 14.36
N ILE A 562 -23.68 12.80 14.24
CA ILE A 562 -22.79 13.31 15.30
C ILE A 562 -23.57 13.55 16.60
N ASP A 563 -24.85 13.94 16.49
CA ASP A 563 -25.75 14.15 17.63
C ASP A 563 -26.11 12.82 18.31
N ASP A 564 -26.18 11.72 17.58
CA ASP A 564 -26.40 10.40 18.15
C ASP A 564 -25.14 9.86 18.82
N PHE A 565 -23.96 10.08 18.22
CA PHE A 565 -22.68 9.71 18.83
C PHE A 565 -22.41 10.50 20.11
N SER A 566 -22.73 11.79 20.16
CA SER A 566 -22.53 12.66 21.32
C SER A 566 -23.36 12.24 22.55
N LYS A 567 -24.40 11.41 22.35
CA LYS A 567 -25.18 10.82 23.45
C LYS A 567 -24.41 9.75 24.21
N VAL A 568 -23.37 9.15 23.59
CA VAL A 568 -22.55 8.10 24.24
C VAL A 568 -21.40 8.77 24.99
N GLN A 569 -21.32 8.57 26.30
CA GLN A 569 -20.23 9.10 27.13
C GLN A 569 -19.14 8.04 27.31
N ILE A 570 -18.06 8.16 26.56
CA ILE A 570 -16.88 7.33 26.73
C ILE A 570 -15.92 8.06 27.67
N ARG A 571 -15.55 7.42 28.80
CA ARG A 571 -14.69 8.00 29.83
C ARG A 571 -13.48 7.14 30.12
N ILE A 572 -12.45 7.76 30.64
CA ILE A 572 -11.25 7.09 31.14
C ILE A 572 -11.51 6.59 32.55
N GLY A 573 -11.36 5.28 32.75
CA GLY A 573 -11.47 4.65 34.06
C GLY A 573 -10.23 3.90 34.45
N THR A 574 -9.89 3.85 35.75
CA THR A 574 -8.81 3.04 36.30
C THR A 574 -9.39 1.76 36.89
N VAL A 575 -8.90 0.61 36.46
CA VAL A 575 -9.30 -0.67 37.01
C VAL A 575 -8.64 -0.83 38.38
N ILE A 576 -9.44 -0.72 39.45
CA ILE A 576 -8.94 -0.83 40.84
C ILE A 576 -8.99 -2.26 41.37
N ASN A 577 -9.86 -3.11 40.79
CA ASN A 577 -9.92 -4.53 41.10
C ASN A 577 -10.46 -5.30 39.89
N ALA A 578 -9.95 -6.52 39.69
CA ALA A 578 -10.43 -7.46 38.69
C ALA A 578 -10.48 -8.87 39.32
N GLU A 579 -11.56 -9.61 39.08
CA GLU A 579 -11.78 -10.92 39.67
C GLU A 579 -12.36 -11.89 38.65
N LEU A 580 -12.03 -13.18 38.82
CA LEU A 580 -12.69 -14.25 38.09
C LEU A 580 -14.12 -14.39 38.57
N VAL A 581 -15.05 -14.54 37.64
CA VAL A 581 -16.46 -14.77 38.00
C VAL A 581 -16.69 -16.28 38.23
N GLU A 582 -17.05 -16.66 39.43
CA GLU A 582 -17.35 -18.06 39.78
C GLU A 582 -18.55 -18.56 38.95
N GLY A 583 -18.39 -19.71 38.31
CA GLY A 583 -19.40 -20.27 37.40
C GLY A 583 -19.43 -19.66 35.99
N SER A 584 -18.45 -18.83 35.61
CA SER A 584 -18.30 -18.35 34.25
C SER A 584 -16.90 -18.63 33.74
N THR A 585 -16.79 -19.18 32.53
CA THR A 585 -15.51 -19.39 31.84
C THR A 585 -15.08 -18.19 30.99
N LYS A 586 -15.96 -17.21 30.78
CA LYS A 586 -15.77 -16.08 29.83
C LYS A 586 -15.65 -14.72 30.51
N LEU A 587 -16.20 -14.55 31.71
CA LEU A 587 -16.37 -13.24 32.33
C LEU A 587 -15.30 -12.95 33.40
N LEU A 588 -14.81 -11.70 33.37
CA LEU A 588 -14.16 -11.04 34.51
C LEU A 588 -15.13 -10.02 35.13
N ARG A 589 -15.09 -9.87 36.47
CA ARG A 589 -15.75 -8.79 37.18
C ARG A 589 -14.70 -7.73 37.51
N LEU A 590 -14.93 -6.52 37.01
CA LEU A 590 -14.06 -5.37 37.15
C LEU A 590 -14.69 -4.34 38.07
N ARG A 591 -13.93 -3.74 38.96
CA ARG A 591 -14.28 -2.50 39.65
C ARG A 591 -13.42 -1.39 39.07
N VAL A 592 -14.08 -0.44 38.40
CA VAL A 592 -13.43 0.64 37.67
C VAL A 592 -13.76 1.97 38.33
N SER A 593 -12.74 2.73 38.70
CA SER A 593 -12.90 4.09 39.21
C SER A 593 -13.01 5.07 38.01
N LEU A 594 -13.98 5.98 38.12
CA LEU A 594 -14.16 7.12 37.20
C LEU A 594 -13.87 8.45 37.92
N GLY A 595 -13.01 8.43 38.93
CA GLY A 595 -12.66 9.59 39.73
C GLY A 595 -13.85 10.14 40.53
N GLU A 596 -14.14 11.40 40.40
CA GLU A 596 -15.28 12.07 41.09
C GLU A 596 -16.64 11.47 40.77
N LEU A 597 -16.76 10.73 39.65
CA LEU A 597 -17.98 10.05 39.24
C LEU A 597 -18.20 8.68 39.91
N GLY A 598 -17.29 8.31 40.80
CA GLY A 598 -17.36 7.12 41.64
C GLY A 598 -16.94 5.83 40.93
N LEU A 599 -17.26 4.71 41.60
CA LEU A 599 -16.92 3.36 41.16
C LEU A 599 -18.01 2.77 40.31
N ARG A 600 -17.62 1.95 39.31
CA ARG A 600 -18.52 1.18 38.50
C ARG A 600 -18.14 -0.30 38.52
N GLN A 601 -19.13 -1.17 38.69
CA GLN A 601 -18.97 -2.60 38.49
C GLN A 601 -19.24 -2.95 37.03
N ILE A 602 -18.31 -3.62 36.37
CA ILE A 602 -18.45 -4.00 34.96
C ILE A 602 -18.09 -5.46 34.78
N PHE A 603 -18.95 -6.19 34.05
CA PHE A 603 -18.65 -7.55 33.60
C PHE A 603 -18.19 -7.53 32.15
N SER A 604 -17.03 -8.12 31.87
CA SER A 604 -16.44 -8.17 30.53
C SER A 604 -16.04 -9.60 30.13
N GLY A 605 -16.31 -9.96 28.89
CA GLY A 605 -16.06 -11.30 28.32
C GLY A 605 -14.63 -11.54 27.84
N ILE A 606 -13.64 -11.05 28.57
CA ILE A 606 -12.23 -11.06 28.16
C ILE A 606 -11.36 -12.04 28.94
N ARG A 607 -11.95 -12.88 29.80
CA ARG A 607 -11.22 -13.81 30.68
C ARG A 607 -10.30 -14.78 29.93
N GLU A 608 -10.61 -15.10 28.70
CA GLU A 608 -9.83 -16.03 27.88
C GLU A 608 -8.50 -15.43 27.40
N TRP A 609 -8.41 -14.09 27.35
CA TRP A 609 -7.31 -13.39 26.69
C TRP A 609 -6.46 -12.51 27.59
N ILE A 610 -6.94 -12.21 28.82
CA ILE A 610 -6.21 -11.37 29.77
C ILE A 610 -6.52 -11.79 31.21
N THR A 611 -5.51 -11.78 32.07
CA THR A 611 -5.65 -12.13 33.48
C THR A 611 -6.11 -10.92 34.31
N PRO A 612 -6.71 -11.15 35.50
CA PRO A 612 -7.06 -10.06 36.42
C PRO A 612 -5.87 -9.15 36.78
N GLU A 613 -4.69 -9.75 36.98
CA GLU A 613 -3.46 -9.06 37.42
C GLU A 613 -2.96 -8.09 36.34
N GLU A 614 -3.16 -8.43 35.07
CA GLU A 614 -2.76 -7.59 33.94
C GLU A 614 -3.66 -6.35 33.74
N LEU A 615 -4.84 -6.35 34.38
CA LEU A 615 -5.84 -5.27 34.31
C LEU A 615 -5.76 -4.28 35.47
N VAL A 616 -5.40 -4.74 36.66
CA VAL A 616 -5.37 -3.90 37.86
C VAL A 616 -4.35 -2.76 37.70
N ASN A 617 -4.77 -1.55 38.11
CA ASN A 617 -4.06 -0.28 37.98
C ASN A 617 -3.86 0.23 36.52
N ARG A 618 -4.49 -0.42 35.54
CA ARG A 618 -4.45 0.07 34.15
C ARG A 618 -5.62 1.01 33.86
N LYS A 619 -5.38 2.02 33.03
CA LYS A 619 -6.41 2.92 32.52
C LYS A 619 -7.03 2.38 31.23
N VAL A 620 -8.35 2.37 31.20
CA VAL A 620 -9.18 1.78 30.13
C VAL A 620 -10.30 2.72 29.72
N LEU A 621 -10.91 2.48 28.57
CA LEU A 621 -12.06 3.22 28.09
C LEU A 621 -13.37 2.53 28.47
N ILE A 622 -14.30 3.30 29.03
CA ILE A 622 -15.59 2.84 29.52
C ILE A 622 -16.73 3.66 28.90
N ALA A 623 -17.70 3.00 28.28
CA ALA A 623 -18.99 3.62 27.99
C ALA A 623 -19.78 3.72 29.30
N SER A 624 -19.82 4.92 29.89
CA SER A 624 -20.20 5.16 31.29
C SER A 624 -21.69 5.50 31.50
N ASN A 625 -22.40 5.88 30.46
CA ASN A 625 -23.83 6.28 30.54
C ASN A 625 -24.79 5.25 29.97
N LEU A 626 -24.35 3.99 29.84
CA LEU A 626 -25.26 2.89 29.51
C LEU A 626 -26.16 2.54 30.70
N ALA A 627 -27.42 2.20 30.44
CA ALA A 627 -28.33 1.71 31.46
C ALA A 627 -27.76 0.45 32.13
N PRO A 628 -27.84 0.34 33.49
CA PRO A 628 -27.33 -0.83 34.21
C PRO A 628 -27.99 -2.11 33.71
N ARG A 629 -27.18 -3.12 33.37
CA ARG A 629 -27.64 -4.41 32.84
C ARG A 629 -27.59 -5.48 33.91
N LYS A 630 -28.74 -6.06 34.27
CA LYS A 630 -28.79 -7.23 35.16
C LYS A 630 -28.28 -8.47 34.40
N MET A 631 -27.31 -9.15 34.99
CA MET A 631 -26.71 -10.38 34.47
C MET A 631 -26.84 -11.48 35.53
N LYS A 632 -26.61 -12.75 35.20
CA LYS A 632 -26.65 -13.89 36.11
C LYS A 632 -25.75 -13.70 37.36
N PHE A 633 -24.67 -12.95 37.22
CA PHE A 633 -23.62 -12.81 38.23
C PHE A 633 -23.59 -11.44 38.92
N GLY A 634 -24.54 -10.55 38.61
CA GLY A 634 -24.65 -9.21 39.19
C GLY A 634 -25.09 -8.15 38.17
N VAL A 635 -24.91 -6.88 38.50
CA VAL A 635 -25.28 -5.76 37.65
C VAL A 635 -24.03 -5.16 37.01
N SER A 636 -24.02 -5.00 35.68
CA SER A 636 -22.99 -4.24 34.96
C SER A 636 -23.44 -2.80 34.77
N GLU A 637 -22.64 -1.84 35.24
CA GLU A 637 -22.95 -0.39 35.28
C GLU A 637 -22.19 0.39 34.21
N GLY A 638 -21.92 -0.24 33.09
CA GLY A 638 -21.21 0.30 31.95
C GLY A 638 -20.63 -0.81 31.08
N MET A 639 -19.89 -0.45 30.07
CA MET A 639 -19.25 -1.38 29.16
C MET A 639 -17.77 -1.02 28.98
N LEU A 640 -16.89 -1.99 29.21
CA LEU A 640 -15.47 -1.90 28.86
C LEU A 640 -15.32 -1.94 27.34
N LEU A 641 -14.68 -0.94 26.75
CA LEU A 641 -14.37 -0.93 25.34
C LEU A 641 -13.19 -1.86 25.08
N SER A 642 -13.39 -2.81 24.20
CA SER A 642 -12.40 -3.81 23.81
C SER A 642 -12.40 -3.95 22.30
N ALA A 643 -11.25 -4.24 21.74
CA ALA A 643 -11.06 -4.48 20.32
C ALA A 643 -10.49 -5.87 20.08
N GLU A 644 -10.83 -6.46 18.95
CA GLU A 644 -10.23 -7.69 18.49
C GLU A 644 -8.83 -7.39 17.92
N GLY A 645 -7.82 -7.98 18.54
CA GLY A 645 -6.41 -7.89 18.10
C GLY A 645 -6.09 -8.88 16.98
N GLN A 646 -4.83 -8.83 16.52
CA GLN A 646 -4.30 -9.65 15.42
C GLN A 646 -4.37 -11.10 15.79
N ASN A 647 -4.96 -11.93 16.09
CA ASN A 647 -5.06 -13.35 16.40
C ASN A 647 -6.43 -13.72 17.04
N GLY A 648 -7.47 -12.89 16.84
CA GLY A 648 -8.78 -13.12 17.42
C GLY A 648 -8.84 -12.88 18.94
N LYS A 649 -7.79 -12.34 19.56
CA LYS A 649 -7.76 -11.97 20.98
C LYS A 649 -8.55 -10.68 21.19
N VAL A 650 -9.56 -10.71 22.03
CA VAL A 650 -10.30 -9.50 22.42
C VAL A 650 -9.63 -8.87 23.65
N LEU A 651 -9.01 -7.71 23.46
CA LEU A 651 -8.28 -6.99 24.50
C LEU A 651 -8.91 -5.64 24.80
N PRO A 652 -8.86 -5.18 26.08
CA PRO A 652 -9.29 -3.82 26.42
C PRO A 652 -8.50 -2.76 25.67
N VAL A 653 -9.14 -1.65 25.35
CA VAL A 653 -8.43 -0.47 24.86
C VAL A 653 -7.79 0.24 26.05
N PHE A 654 -6.48 0.09 26.18
CA PHE A 654 -5.68 0.80 27.17
C PHE A 654 -5.36 2.22 26.71
N VAL A 655 -5.30 3.15 27.66
CA VAL A 655 -4.92 4.54 27.41
C VAL A 655 -3.66 4.90 28.19
N ASN A 656 -3.01 6.00 27.77
CA ASN A 656 -1.82 6.49 28.46
C ASN A 656 -2.13 6.83 29.93
N GLU A 657 -1.21 6.46 30.83
CA GLU A 657 -1.36 6.65 32.27
C GLU A 657 -1.38 8.14 32.70
N GLU A 658 -0.88 9.04 31.88
CA GLU A 658 -0.92 10.49 32.11
C GLU A 658 -2.34 11.08 31.96
N MET A 659 -3.26 10.37 31.31
CA MET A 659 -4.62 10.87 31.11
C MET A 659 -5.40 10.89 32.42
N LYS A 660 -6.16 11.97 32.64
CA LYS A 660 -6.93 12.15 33.86
C LYS A 660 -8.11 11.19 33.92
N GLU A 661 -8.25 10.46 35.05
CA GLU A 661 -9.38 9.60 35.36
C GLU A 661 -10.70 10.38 35.37
N GLY A 662 -11.76 9.78 34.84
CA GLY A 662 -13.08 10.39 34.71
C GLY A 662 -13.23 11.33 33.50
N SER A 663 -12.14 11.66 32.80
CA SER A 663 -12.22 12.52 31.60
C SER A 663 -13.10 11.92 30.53
N LEU A 664 -13.93 12.77 29.92
CA LEU A 664 -14.74 12.42 28.74
C LEU A 664 -13.87 12.47 27.49
N LEU A 665 -13.97 11.49 26.63
CA LEU A 665 -13.42 11.59 25.27
C LEU A 665 -14.28 12.58 24.46
N ALA A 666 -13.60 13.53 23.83
CA ALA A 666 -14.23 14.55 22.98
C ALA A 666 -14.10 14.19 21.52
#